data_7d5c13e7464fc98e72907ee111df58a3
#
_entry.id   7d5c13e7464fc98e72907ee111df58a3
#
_cell.length_a   1.000
_cell.length_b   1.000
_cell.length_c   1.000
_cell.angle_alpha   90.00
_cell.angle_beta   90.00
_cell.angle_gamma   90.00
#
_symmetry.space_group_name_H-M   'P 1'
#
loop_
_entity.id
_entity.type
_entity.pdbx_description
1 polymer ?
#
loop_
_entity_poly.entity_id
_entity_poly.type
_entity_poly.pdbx_seq_one_letter_code
_entity_poly.pdbx_strand_id
1 'polypeptide(L)'
;MDLMKDAGRTDLLSQTTWQRGSPQCQNLHRPRARLFHQAFISFRNYIMQSHSLDVDIHIVLNDICFGAAHVDDLFPFFLRHAKQIFPVLECKDDLRKISDLRIPPNWYPEARAIRRKIIFHSGPTNSGKTYHAIQKYLSAKSGVYCGPLKLLAHEIFEKSNIAGVPCDLVTGEERVTIEPDGKQAAHVACTVEMCSVTTPYEVAVIDEIQMIKDPARGWAWTRALLGLCAEEVHLCGESAAIDLVTELMYTTGEEVEVQNYNRLTPISVLDHALESLDNLQPGDCIVCFSKNDIYSVSRQIEIRGLESAVIYGSLPPGTKLAQAKKFNDPNDPCKILVATDAIGMGLNLSIRRIIFYSLIKPSINEKGEKEIEPITTSQALQIAGRAGRFSSKFKEGEVTTMHREDLNLLKEILNRPVEPIRAAGLHPTAEQIEMFAYHLPDTTLSNLIDIFVDFSQVDGQYFVCNMDDFKFSAELIQHIPLNLRVRYVFCTAPINKKQPFICSSLLQFARQYSRNEPLTFAWLRRYIKWPLLPPKNIKDLVDLEAVHDILDLYLWLSYRFMDMFPDAGLIRDLQKELDGIIQEGVHNITKLIKTSEPQRLLHLESLRAGSQSRLSGTLKGQTRRTRGTKTLGSKAAEPQEPEAEEKSLGSRLVQQGLLTPDMLKQLEKEWLTQQTEHGKEGTESGSISKGTRRKKKELDSD
;
A
#
# COMPACT_ATOMS: atom_id res chain seq x y z
N MET A 1 23.95 56.47 6.90
CA MET A 1 23.53 55.07 7.11
C MET A 1 22.05 54.78 6.87
N ASP A 2 21.17 55.77 7.01
CA ASP A 2 19.72 55.57 6.85
C ASP A 2 19.19 55.70 5.40
N LEU A 3 19.95 56.31 4.51
CA LEU A 3 19.57 56.48 3.09
C LEU A 3 19.77 55.20 2.23
N MET A 4 20.47 54.18 2.73
CA MET A 4 20.65 52.89 2.04
C MET A 4 19.56 51.84 2.35
N LYS A 5 18.68 52.13 3.29
CA LYS A 5 17.66 51.17 3.71
C LYS A 5 16.47 51.05 2.77
N ASP A 6 16.10 52.07 2.03
CA ASP A 6 14.77 52.10 1.41
C ASP A 6 14.70 52.04 -0.13
N ALA A 7 15.77 52.36 -0.88
CA ALA A 7 15.65 52.38 -2.35
C ALA A 7 16.50 51.36 -3.12
N GLY A 8 17.66 50.97 -2.60
CA GLY A 8 18.59 50.13 -3.38
C GLY A 8 18.47 48.63 -3.20
N ARG A 9 18.07 48.15 -1.99
CA ARG A 9 18.04 46.73 -1.69
C ARG A 9 16.84 45.99 -2.28
N THR A 10 15.70 46.63 -2.37
CA THR A 10 14.47 46.08 -2.93
C THR A 10 14.55 45.92 -4.45
N ASP A 11 15.12 46.85 -5.15
CA ASP A 11 15.21 46.82 -6.62
C ASP A 11 16.28 45.86 -7.12
N LEU A 12 17.41 45.75 -6.43
CA LEU A 12 18.48 44.78 -6.78
C LEU A 12 18.05 43.31 -6.65
N LEU A 13 17.20 43.00 -5.67
CA LEU A 13 16.71 41.63 -5.45
C LEU A 13 15.43 41.32 -6.22
N SER A 14 14.68 42.35 -6.70
CA SER A 14 13.49 42.18 -7.53
C SER A 14 13.81 42.02 -9.03
N GLN A 15 14.96 42.55 -9.50
CA GLN A 15 15.41 42.44 -10.90
C GLN A 15 16.24 41.18 -11.18
N THR A 16 16.38 40.27 -10.22
CA THR A 16 17.27 39.10 -10.39
C THR A 16 16.77 38.16 -11.47
N THR A 17 17.50 38.12 -12.56
CA THR A 17 17.51 37.09 -13.61
C THR A 17 17.67 35.64 -13.09
N TRP A 18 17.93 35.48 -11.80
CA TRP A 18 18.00 34.18 -11.11
C TRP A 18 16.67 33.41 -11.13
N GLN A 19 15.54 34.09 -11.30
CA GLN A 19 14.25 33.40 -11.45
C GLN A 19 14.03 32.81 -12.85
N ARG A 20 14.79 33.22 -13.87
CA ARG A 20 14.50 32.84 -15.27
C ARG A 20 15.66 32.34 -16.12
N GLY A 21 16.92 32.35 -15.72
CA GLY A 21 17.94 32.26 -16.72
C GLY A 21 19.27 31.56 -16.44
N SER A 22 19.54 31.06 -15.27
CA SER A 22 20.76 30.28 -15.09
C SER A 22 20.59 28.90 -15.69
N PRO A 23 21.49 28.44 -16.60
CA PRO A 23 21.48 27.07 -17.12
C PRO A 23 21.52 26.00 -16.02
N GLN A 24 21.97 26.39 -14.80
CA GLN A 24 22.00 25.51 -13.62
C GLN A 24 20.62 25.34 -12.98
N CYS A 25 19.66 26.25 -13.19
CA CYS A 25 18.30 26.14 -12.65
C CYS A 25 17.32 25.34 -13.53
N GLN A 26 17.61 25.20 -14.83
CA GLN A 26 16.72 24.53 -15.78
C GLN A 26 16.69 22.99 -15.61
N ASN A 27 17.67 22.42 -14.91
CA ASN A 27 17.78 20.97 -14.63
C ASN A 27 17.37 20.58 -13.19
N LEU A 28 16.74 21.50 -12.44
CA LEU A 28 16.29 21.21 -11.08
C LEU A 28 14.91 20.55 -11.10
N HIS A 29 14.83 19.29 -10.72
CA HIS A 29 13.56 18.64 -10.41
C HIS A 29 12.75 19.45 -9.37
N ARG A 30 11.40 19.39 -9.42
CA ARG A 30 10.47 20.19 -8.60
C ARG A 30 10.83 20.35 -7.10
N PRO A 31 11.32 19.35 -6.36
CA PRO A 31 11.74 19.50 -4.96
C PRO A 31 12.96 20.43 -4.79
N ARG A 32 13.93 20.35 -5.70
CA ARG A 32 15.13 21.21 -5.68
C ARG A 32 14.80 22.68 -5.94
N ALA A 33 13.84 22.95 -6.83
CA ALA A 33 13.35 24.29 -7.09
C ALA A 33 12.67 24.89 -5.86
N ARG A 34 11.95 24.10 -5.08
CA ARG A 34 11.29 24.50 -3.83
C ARG A 34 12.31 24.85 -2.74
N LEU A 35 13.33 24.01 -2.55
CA LEU A 35 14.40 24.23 -1.59
C LEU A 35 15.23 25.46 -1.94
N PHE A 36 15.57 25.64 -3.22
CA PHE A 36 16.24 26.84 -3.72
C PHE A 36 15.41 28.09 -3.47
N HIS A 37 14.11 28.06 -3.72
CA HIS A 37 13.21 29.18 -3.48
C HIS A 37 13.13 29.56 -1.99
N GLN A 38 13.04 28.55 -1.10
CA GLN A 38 13.06 28.77 0.35
C GLN A 38 14.39 29.37 0.82
N ALA A 39 15.52 28.84 0.33
CA ALA A 39 16.84 29.38 0.62
C ALA A 39 16.99 30.82 0.14
N PHE A 40 16.46 31.12 -1.04
CA PHE A 40 16.49 32.45 -1.62
C PHE A 40 15.65 33.46 -0.80
N ILE A 41 14.44 33.09 -0.39
CA ILE A 41 13.61 33.91 0.48
C ILE A 41 14.31 34.18 1.81
N SER A 42 14.91 33.13 2.40
CA SER A 42 15.66 33.27 3.65
C SER A 42 16.88 34.19 3.51
N PHE A 43 17.67 34.02 2.46
CA PHE A 43 18.82 34.90 2.19
C PHE A 43 18.40 36.34 1.93
N ARG A 44 17.33 36.54 1.16
CA ARG A 44 16.74 37.85 0.96
C ARG A 44 16.34 38.51 2.28
N ASN A 45 15.64 37.77 3.15
CA ASN A 45 15.23 38.27 4.45
C ASN A 45 16.44 38.59 5.34
N TYR A 46 17.49 37.76 5.30
CA TYR A 46 18.75 38.02 6.00
C TYR A 46 19.37 39.35 5.56
N ILE A 47 19.50 39.58 4.25
CA ILE A 47 20.04 40.83 3.72
C ILE A 47 19.16 42.06 4.08
N MET A 48 17.82 41.87 4.06
CA MET A 48 16.88 42.98 4.29
C MET A 48 16.70 43.36 5.77
N GLN A 49 16.73 42.37 6.66
CA GLN A 49 16.36 42.51 8.08
C GLN A 49 17.56 42.58 9.03
N SER A 50 18.75 42.14 8.60
CA SER A 50 19.93 42.14 9.46
C SER A 50 20.41 43.58 9.72
N HIS A 51 20.55 43.92 11.00
CA HIS A 51 21.11 45.21 11.42
C HIS A 51 22.63 45.30 11.23
N SER A 52 23.33 44.17 11.17
CA SER A 52 24.76 44.07 10.87
C SER A 52 24.97 42.95 9.84
N LEU A 53 25.25 43.28 8.61
CA LEU A 53 25.69 42.37 7.58
C LEU A 53 27.19 42.15 7.71
N ASP A 54 27.63 40.91 7.31
CA ASP A 54 29.05 40.61 7.15
C ASP A 54 29.70 41.68 6.24
N VAL A 55 30.90 42.11 6.61
CA VAL A 55 31.63 43.19 5.91
C VAL A 55 31.77 42.89 4.41
N ASP A 56 32.04 41.61 4.06
CA ASP A 56 32.22 41.17 2.69
C ASP A 56 30.94 41.33 1.87
N ILE A 57 29.79 40.94 2.44
CA ILE A 57 28.48 41.10 1.77
C ILE A 57 28.16 42.60 1.58
N HIS A 58 28.54 43.43 2.55
CA HIS A 58 28.32 44.88 2.48
C HIS A 58 29.13 45.52 1.38
N ILE A 59 30.40 45.12 1.20
CA ILE A 59 31.28 45.59 0.13
C ILE A 59 30.69 45.19 -1.24
N VAL A 60 30.36 43.95 -1.46
CA VAL A 60 29.79 43.47 -2.75
C VAL A 60 28.48 44.15 -3.09
N LEU A 61 27.60 44.37 -2.09
CA LEU A 61 26.37 45.13 -2.32
C LEU A 61 26.63 46.57 -2.73
N ASN A 62 27.62 47.24 -2.14
CA ASN A 62 28.02 48.60 -2.54
C ASN A 62 28.58 48.62 -3.97
N ASP A 63 29.48 47.71 -4.30
CA ASP A 63 30.08 47.59 -5.63
C ASP A 63 29.01 47.39 -6.70
N ILE A 64 28.00 46.53 -6.43
CA ILE A 64 26.86 46.32 -7.31
C ILE A 64 26.03 47.63 -7.47
N CYS A 65 25.77 48.34 -6.37
CA CYS A 65 25.04 49.63 -6.41
C CYS A 65 25.76 50.68 -7.23
N PHE A 66 27.09 50.71 -7.24
CA PHE A 66 27.92 51.65 -8.02
C PHE A 66 28.26 51.13 -9.42
N GLY A 67 27.75 49.92 -9.82
CA GLY A 67 28.01 49.34 -11.15
C GLY A 67 29.42 48.77 -11.33
N ALA A 68 30.17 48.56 -10.23
CA ALA A 68 31.51 48.02 -10.20
C ALA A 68 31.52 46.48 -10.11
N ALA A 69 30.40 45.84 -9.72
CA ALA A 69 30.23 44.37 -9.61
C ALA A 69 28.89 43.90 -10.20
N HIS A 70 28.73 42.58 -10.40
CA HIS A 70 27.52 41.96 -10.93
C HIS A 70 26.72 41.28 -9.80
N VAL A 71 25.41 41.17 -9.97
CA VAL A 71 24.52 40.51 -8.97
C VAL A 71 24.94 39.05 -8.70
N ASP A 72 25.54 38.37 -9.68
CA ASP A 72 26.03 36.98 -9.52
C ASP A 72 27.18 36.89 -8.51
N ASP A 73 27.87 37.96 -8.19
CA ASP A 73 28.92 38.00 -7.16
C ASP A 73 28.36 37.79 -5.74
N LEU A 74 27.02 37.88 -5.56
CA LEU A 74 26.33 37.48 -4.34
C LEU A 74 26.13 35.98 -4.20
N PHE A 75 26.35 35.20 -5.27
CA PHE A 75 26.09 33.76 -5.25
C PHE A 75 26.91 32.98 -4.21
N PRO A 76 28.21 33.26 -3.99
CA PRO A 76 28.96 32.55 -2.94
C PRO A 76 28.40 32.82 -1.53
N PHE A 77 27.91 34.02 -1.26
CA PHE A 77 27.29 34.36 0.01
C PHE A 77 25.91 33.73 0.18
N PHE A 78 25.13 33.72 -0.87
CA PHE A 78 23.88 32.96 -0.92
C PHE A 78 24.12 31.47 -0.63
N LEU A 79 25.12 30.84 -1.24
CA LEU A 79 25.45 29.45 -1.04
C LEU A 79 25.91 29.18 0.40
N ARG A 80 26.72 30.09 1.00
CA ARG A 80 27.14 30.01 2.40
C ARG A 80 25.94 30.06 3.34
N HIS A 81 25.06 31.04 3.16
CA HIS A 81 23.83 31.19 3.93
C HIS A 81 22.87 29.97 3.76
N ALA A 82 22.71 29.51 2.52
CA ALA A 82 21.89 28.34 2.23
C ALA A 82 22.40 27.07 2.91
N LYS A 83 23.73 26.86 2.95
CA LYS A 83 24.35 25.73 3.67
C LYS A 83 24.13 25.81 5.19
N GLN A 84 24.22 27.02 5.78
CA GLN A 84 23.98 27.22 7.21
C GLN A 84 22.52 26.93 7.61
N ILE A 85 21.55 27.31 6.76
CA ILE A 85 20.12 27.14 7.07
C ILE A 85 19.61 25.76 6.64
N PHE A 86 20.21 25.17 5.61
CA PHE A 86 19.87 23.87 5.08
C PHE A 86 21.08 22.93 5.13
N PRO A 87 21.34 22.28 6.27
CA PRO A 87 22.46 21.35 6.44
C PRO A 87 22.54 20.24 5.39
N VAL A 88 21.39 19.86 4.82
CA VAL A 88 21.29 18.91 3.68
C VAL A 88 22.21 19.28 2.51
N LEU A 89 22.47 20.56 2.28
CA LEU A 89 23.34 21.01 1.18
C LEU A 89 24.82 20.78 1.46
N GLU A 90 25.22 20.76 2.73
CA GLU A 90 26.59 20.49 3.15
C GLU A 90 26.91 19.00 3.12
N CYS A 91 25.99 18.17 3.60
CA CYS A 91 26.16 16.71 3.69
C CYS A 91 25.70 15.97 2.42
N LYS A 92 25.41 16.67 1.33
CA LYS A 92 24.77 16.12 0.13
C LYS A 92 25.49 14.89 -0.44
N ASP A 93 26.81 14.91 -0.51
CA ASP A 93 27.57 13.82 -1.11
C ASP A 93 27.62 12.59 -0.20
N ASP A 94 27.64 12.78 1.12
CA ASP A 94 27.56 11.68 2.08
C ASP A 94 26.16 11.08 2.12
N LEU A 95 25.11 11.92 2.11
CA LEU A 95 23.73 11.44 2.00
C LEU A 95 23.49 10.62 0.72
N ARG A 96 24.07 11.02 -0.41
CA ARG A 96 24.00 10.27 -1.66
C ARG A 96 24.71 8.92 -1.59
N LYS A 97 25.84 8.81 -0.89
CA LYS A 97 26.53 7.54 -0.69
C LYS A 97 25.72 6.58 0.18
N ILE A 98 25.11 7.10 1.27
CA ILE A 98 24.29 6.30 2.17
C ILE A 98 23.00 5.81 1.46
N SER A 99 22.42 6.63 0.60
CA SER A 99 21.21 6.30 -0.19
C SER A 99 21.51 5.71 -1.57
N ASP A 100 22.73 5.24 -1.80
CA ASP A 100 23.04 4.50 -3.02
C ASP A 100 22.52 3.05 -2.88
N LEU A 101 21.43 2.78 -3.57
CA LEU A 101 20.73 1.50 -3.54
C LEU A 101 20.95 0.69 -4.84
N ARG A 102 21.97 1.02 -5.65
CA ARG A 102 22.21 0.36 -6.94
C ARG A 102 22.75 -1.04 -6.82
N ILE A 103 23.40 -1.39 -5.69
CA ILE A 103 24.03 -2.71 -5.49
C ILE A 103 23.54 -3.33 -4.16
N PRO A 104 22.24 -3.67 -4.04
CA PRO A 104 21.70 -4.27 -2.81
C PRO A 104 22.32 -5.63 -2.42
N PRO A 105 22.87 -6.45 -3.35
CA PRO A 105 23.56 -7.69 -2.96
C PRO A 105 24.67 -7.51 -1.95
N ASN A 106 25.36 -6.35 -1.95
CA ASN A 106 26.46 -6.05 -1.02
C ASN A 106 26.00 -5.85 0.43
N TRP A 107 24.70 -5.72 0.68
CA TRP A 107 24.15 -5.62 2.03
C TRP A 107 24.14 -6.96 2.77
N TYR A 108 24.40 -8.07 2.07
CA TYR A 108 24.28 -9.44 2.58
C TYR A 108 25.59 -10.23 2.37
N PRO A 109 26.69 -9.85 3.08
CA PRO A 109 28.00 -10.49 2.90
C PRO A 109 27.99 -11.97 3.25
N GLU A 110 27.18 -12.40 4.23
CA GLU A 110 27.06 -13.79 4.65
C GLU A 110 26.48 -14.66 3.51
N ALA A 111 25.47 -14.18 2.82
CA ALA A 111 24.91 -14.87 1.67
C ALA A 111 25.89 -14.90 0.48
N ARG A 112 26.72 -13.87 0.33
CA ARG A 112 27.77 -13.81 -0.72
C ARG A 112 28.95 -14.75 -0.43
N ALA A 113 29.14 -15.14 0.83
CA ALA A 113 30.18 -16.10 1.21
C ALA A 113 29.82 -17.56 0.88
N ILE A 114 28.56 -17.85 0.57
CA ILE A 114 28.04 -19.19 0.26
C ILE A 114 27.81 -19.28 -1.26
N ARG A 115 28.20 -20.41 -1.85
CA ARG A 115 27.80 -20.73 -3.23
C ARG A 115 26.41 -21.34 -3.21
N ARG A 116 25.41 -20.51 -3.50
CA ARG A 116 24.01 -20.92 -3.49
C ARG A 116 23.57 -21.52 -4.82
N LYS A 117 22.74 -22.54 -4.79
CA LYS A 117 22.04 -23.08 -5.94
C LYS A 117 20.62 -22.51 -5.96
N ILE A 118 20.24 -21.77 -7.00
CA ILE A 118 18.92 -21.15 -7.12
C ILE A 118 18.06 -21.99 -8.06
N ILE A 119 16.92 -22.46 -7.56
CA ILE A 119 15.97 -23.29 -8.32
C ILE A 119 14.63 -22.57 -8.37
N PHE A 120 14.19 -22.18 -9.57
CA PHE A 120 12.92 -21.50 -9.78
C PHE A 120 11.84 -22.48 -10.23
N HIS A 121 10.87 -22.75 -9.36
CA HIS A 121 9.67 -23.53 -9.66
C HIS A 121 8.61 -22.59 -10.26
N SER A 122 8.51 -22.57 -11.57
CA SER A 122 7.61 -21.70 -12.33
C SER A 122 6.33 -22.44 -12.73
N GLY A 123 5.18 -21.84 -12.47
CA GLY A 123 3.91 -22.42 -12.93
C GLY A 123 2.68 -21.73 -12.33
N PRO A 124 1.51 -22.01 -12.90
CA PRO A 124 0.23 -21.47 -12.40
C PRO A 124 -0.12 -22.04 -11.02
N THR A 125 -1.18 -21.51 -10.43
CA THR A 125 -1.79 -22.08 -9.23
C THR A 125 -2.19 -23.55 -9.48
N ASN A 126 -2.05 -24.40 -8.44
CA ASN A 126 -2.37 -25.84 -8.53
C ASN A 126 -1.54 -26.62 -9.56
N SER A 127 -0.25 -26.30 -9.66
CA SER A 127 0.72 -27.00 -10.52
C SER A 127 1.66 -27.95 -9.76
N GLY A 128 1.61 -27.94 -8.41
CA GLY A 128 2.51 -28.73 -7.57
C GLY A 128 3.87 -28.09 -7.31
N LYS A 129 4.14 -26.87 -7.82
CA LYS A 129 5.43 -26.17 -7.65
C LYS A 129 5.86 -26.08 -6.18
N THR A 130 4.99 -25.54 -5.30
CA THR A 130 5.29 -25.39 -3.87
C THR A 130 5.40 -26.75 -3.17
N TYR A 131 4.67 -27.78 -3.61
CA TYR A 131 4.79 -29.14 -3.08
C TYR A 131 6.20 -29.70 -3.26
N HIS A 132 6.78 -29.58 -4.45
CA HIS A 132 8.14 -30.08 -4.73
C HIS A 132 9.19 -29.34 -3.91
N ALA A 133 9.09 -28.02 -3.78
CA ALA A 133 9.99 -27.24 -2.93
C ALA A 133 9.89 -27.65 -1.45
N ILE A 134 8.67 -27.87 -0.93
CA ILE A 134 8.44 -28.31 0.45
C ILE A 134 8.98 -29.72 0.68
N GLN A 135 8.89 -30.64 -0.27
CA GLN A 135 9.48 -31.98 -0.12
C GLN A 135 11.00 -31.90 0.07
N LYS A 136 11.67 -31.00 -0.66
CA LYS A 136 13.10 -30.72 -0.45
C LYS A 136 13.39 -30.13 0.91
N TYR A 137 12.61 -29.12 1.32
CA TYR A 137 12.70 -28.51 2.64
C TYR A 137 12.54 -29.55 3.77
N LEU A 138 11.55 -30.46 3.69
CA LEU A 138 11.31 -31.48 4.71
C LEU A 138 12.40 -32.55 4.75
N SER A 139 13.09 -32.81 3.64
CA SER A 139 14.16 -33.83 3.56
C SER A 139 15.53 -33.28 3.96
N ALA A 140 15.69 -31.97 4.10
CA ALA A 140 16.92 -31.32 4.49
C ALA A 140 17.21 -31.46 5.99
N LYS A 141 18.46 -31.28 6.40
CA LYS A 141 18.85 -31.26 7.83
C LYS A 141 18.42 -29.97 8.52
N SER A 142 18.38 -28.88 7.78
CA SER A 142 17.92 -27.58 8.25
C SER A 142 17.23 -26.83 7.13
N GLY A 143 16.23 -26.04 7.44
CA GLY A 143 15.51 -25.33 6.40
C GLY A 143 14.71 -24.10 6.88
N VAL A 144 14.46 -23.19 5.95
CA VAL A 144 13.58 -22.05 6.18
C VAL A 144 12.54 -21.95 5.07
N TYR A 145 11.26 -21.84 5.46
CA TYR A 145 10.16 -21.53 4.57
C TYR A 145 9.71 -20.09 4.79
N CYS A 146 9.71 -19.29 3.74
CA CYS A 146 9.30 -17.89 3.72
C CYS A 146 7.99 -17.72 2.96
N GLY A 147 6.89 -17.57 3.68
CA GLY A 147 5.56 -17.45 3.11
C GLY A 147 5.04 -16.01 3.04
N PRO A 148 4.13 -15.70 2.12
CA PRO A 148 3.53 -14.36 1.97
C PRO A 148 2.55 -14.01 3.10
N LEU A 149 2.02 -15.01 3.80
CA LEU A 149 0.94 -14.87 4.78
C LEU A 149 1.18 -15.74 6.01
N LYS A 150 0.73 -15.27 7.19
CA LYS A 150 0.76 -16.01 8.46
C LYS A 150 0.13 -17.41 8.32
N LEU A 151 -1.02 -17.53 7.63
CA LEU A 151 -1.72 -18.80 7.46
C LEU A 151 -0.90 -19.84 6.70
N LEU A 152 -0.12 -19.42 5.70
CA LEU A 152 0.78 -20.32 4.97
C LEU A 152 1.97 -20.77 5.81
N ALA A 153 2.56 -19.83 6.56
CA ALA A 153 3.64 -20.18 7.48
C ALA A 153 3.16 -21.17 8.55
N HIS A 154 1.95 -20.95 9.09
CA HIS A 154 1.33 -21.86 10.07
C HIS A 154 1.01 -23.25 9.45
N GLU A 155 0.51 -23.28 8.21
CA GLU A 155 0.25 -24.55 7.50
C GLU A 155 1.53 -25.38 7.32
N ILE A 156 2.66 -24.73 6.98
CA ILE A 156 3.94 -25.43 6.82
C ILE A 156 4.50 -25.86 8.17
N PHE A 157 4.39 -25.00 9.19
CA PHE A 157 4.74 -25.35 10.57
C PHE A 157 4.00 -26.61 11.03
N GLU A 158 2.66 -26.68 10.88
CA GLU A 158 1.88 -27.84 11.25
C GLU A 158 2.27 -29.08 10.44
N LYS A 159 2.38 -28.96 9.12
CA LYS A 159 2.74 -30.05 8.22
C LYS A 159 4.12 -30.63 8.54
N SER A 160 5.10 -29.78 8.84
CA SER A 160 6.45 -30.21 9.19
C SER A 160 6.46 -31.03 10.47
N ASN A 161 5.80 -30.52 11.51
CA ASN A 161 5.73 -31.21 12.80
C ASN A 161 4.92 -32.55 12.72
N ILE A 162 3.84 -32.57 11.93
CA ILE A 162 3.08 -33.82 11.66
C ILE A 162 3.96 -34.81 10.90
N ALA A 163 4.81 -34.34 9.99
CA ALA A 163 5.76 -35.18 9.26
C ALA A 163 6.95 -35.68 10.10
N GLY A 164 7.04 -35.27 11.37
CA GLY A 164 8.14 -35.60 12.29
C GLY A 164 9.41 -34.77 12.09
N VAL A 165 9.32 -33.63 11.40
CA VAL A 165 10.41 -32.69 11.23
C VAL A 165 10.17 -31.50 12.19
N PRO A 166 10.92 -31.41 13.31
CA PRO A 166 10.76 -30.29 14.26
C PRO A 166 10.94 -28.94 13.57
N CYS A 167 9.93 -28.11 13.66
CA CYS A 167 9.86 -26.82 12.97
C CYS A 167 9.30 -25.76 13.90
N ASP A 168 9.96 -24.60 13.94
CA ASP A 168 9.49 -23.42 14.67
C ASP A 168 8.63 -22.53 13.76
N LEU A 169 7.71 -21.77 14.37
CA LEU A 169 6.92 -20.75 13.68
C LEU A 169 7.41 -19.36 14.06
N VAL A 170 7.66 -18.49 13.06
CA VAL A 170 8.06 -17.11 13.28
C VAL A 170 7.26 -16.16 12.39
N THR A 171 6.31 -15.47 12.98
CA THR A 171 5.56 -14.39 12.30
C THR A 171 5.78 -13.05 13.01
N GLY A 172 5.17 -12.00 12.51
CA GLY A 172 5.25 -10.68 13.15
C GLY A 172 4.70 -10.67 14.57
N GLU A 173 3.64 -11.44 14.82
CA GLU A 173 2.83 -11.44 16.04
C GLU A 173 2.90 -12.76 16.81
N GLU A 174 3.49 -13.80 16.23
CA GLU A 174 3.55 -15.11 16.84
C GLU A 174 4.93 -15.76 16.65
N ARG A 175 5.46 -16.34 17.73
CA ARG A 175 6.64 -17.19 17.73
C ARG A 175 6.33 -18.42 18.55
N VAL A 176 6.46 -19.60 17.94
CA VAL A 176 6.25 -20.90 18.59
C VAL A 176 7.52 -21.69 18.42
N THR A 177 8.15 -22.04 19.54
CA THR A 177 9.30 -22.97 19.58
C THR A 177 8.77 -24.32 19.98
N ILE A 178 9.07 -25.34 19.16
CA ILE A 178 8.54 -26.70 19.39
C ILE A 178 9.39 -27.49 20.39
N GLU A 179 10.68 -27.19 20.46
CA GLU A 179 11.59 -27.89 21.36
C GLU A 179 11.31 -27.53 22.82
N PRO A 180 11.15 -28.53 23.74
CA PRO A 180 10.86 -28.27 25.16
C PRO A 180 11.94 -27.45 25.88
N ASP A 181 13.20 -27.57 25.44
CA ASP A 181 14.36 -26.86 26.00
C ASP A 181 14.43 -25.40 25.58
N GLY A 182 13.47 -24.91 24.76
CA GLY A 182 13.50 -23.58 24.17
C GLY A 182 14.60 -23.39 23.12
N LYS A 183 15.28 -24.45 22.69
CA LYS A 183 16.23 -24.39 21.58
C LYS A 183 15.48 -24.20 20.27
N GLN A 184 16.08 -23.43 19.39
CA GLN A 184 15.53 -23.22 18.05
C GLN A 184 15.61 -24.54 17.27
N ALA A 185 14.49 -24.91 16.64
CA ALA A 185 14.44 -26.07 15.74
C ALA A 185 15.33 -25.82 14.51
N ALA A 186 15.79 -26.91 13.88
CA ALA A 186 16.58 -26.82 12.65
C ALA A 186 15.77 -26.31 11.46
N HIS A 187 14.42 -26.46 11.50
CA HIS A 187 13.52 -25.93 10.50
C HIS A 187 12.68 -24.78 11.06
N VAL A 188 12.44 -23.79 10.21
CA VAL A 188 11.65 -22.59 10.56
C VAL A 188 10.64 -22.33 9.44
N ALA A 189 9.36 -22.16 9.81
CA ALA A 189 8.35 -21.60 8.93
C ALA A 189 8.07 -20.14 9.33
N CYS A 190 8.23 -19.19 8.42
CA CYS A 190 8.07 -17.79 8.74
C CYS A 190 7.32 -17.01 7.66
N THR A 191 6.82 -15.83 8.02
CA THR A 191 6.46 -14.84 7.01
C THR A 191 7.75 -14.22 6.44
N VAL A 192 7.73 -13.87 5.16
CA VAL A 192 8.93 -13.45 4.44
C VAL A 192 9.66 -12.27 5.10
N GLU A 193 8.92 -11.34 5.73
CA GLU A 193 9.49 -10.21 6.48
C GLU A 193 10.32 -10.65 7.71
N MET A 194 10.02 -11.85 8.23
CA MET A 194 10.62 -12.34 9.47
C MET A 194 11.78 -13.30 9.23
N CYS A 195 12.13 -13.61 7.98
CA CYS A 195 13.24 -14.52 7.69
C CYS A 195 14.58 -13.97 8.22
N SER A 196 15.41 -14.86 8.79
CA SER A 196 16.78 -14.51 9.17
C SER A 196 17.67 -14.56 7.93
N VAL A 197 18.47 -13.52 7.73
CA VAL A 197 19.46 -13.44 6.65
C VAL A 197 20.89 -13.73 7.14
N THR A 198 21.04 -14.11 8.42
CA THR A 198 22.34 -14.42 9.05
C THR A 198 22.42 -15.88 9.50
N THR A 199 21.28 -16.59 9.60
CA THR A 199 21.26 -18.00 10.00
C THR A 199 21.50 -18.88 8.78
N PRO A 200 22.48 -19.82 8.83
CA PRO A 200 22.73 -20.73 7.73
C PRO A 200 21.69 -21.88 7.70
N TYR A 201 21.24 -22.22 6.49
CA TYR A 201 20.31 -23.32 6.22
C TYR A 201 20.84 -24.20 5.08
N GLU A 202 20.45 -25.47 5.05
CA GLU A 202 20.67 -26.33 3.89
C GLU A 202 19.70 -25.94 2.74
N VAL A 203 18.41 -25.76 3.07
CA VAL A 203 17.37 -25.44 2.08
C VAL A 203 16.54 -24.24 2.53
N ALA A 204 16.36 -23.28 1.62
CA ALA A 204 15.41 -22.19 1.78
C ALA A 204 14.30 -22.26 0.72
N VAL A 205 13.07 -21.99 1.11
CA VAL A 205 11.92 -21.87 0.21
C VAL A 205 11.35 -20.46 0.32
N ILE A 206 11.28 -19.75 -0.81
CA ILE A 206 10.61 -18.44 -0.93
C ILE A 206 9.37 -18.64 -1.78
N ASP A 207 8.20 -18.53 -1.17
CA ASP A 207 6.93 -18.74 -1.87
C ASP A 207 6.36 -17.43 -2.42
N GLU A 208 5.61 -17.53 -3.53
CA GLU A 208 4.98 -16.41 -4.24
C GLU A 208 5.99 -15.30 -4.61
N ILE A 209 7.12 -15.66 -5.23
CA ILE A 209 8.23 -14.73 -5.56
C ILE A 209 7.79 -13.55 -6.43
N GLN A 210 6.70 -13.65 -7.20
CA GLN A 210 6.15 -12.51 -7.96
C GLN A 210 5.72 -11.34 -7.08
N MET A 211 5.58 -11.53 -5.76
CA MET A 211 5.34 -10.44 -4.81
C MET A 211 6.52 -9.48 -4.65
N ILE A 212 7.67 -9.79 -5.24
CA ILE A 212 8.85 -8.91 -5.30
C ILE A 212 8.54 -7.55 -5.94
N LYS A 213 7.50 -7.48 -6.80
CA LYS A 213 6.98 -6.25 -7.42
C LYS A 213 5.99 -5.47 -6.57
N ASP A 214 5.59 -6.00 -5.40
CA ASP A 214 4.58 -5.33 -4.58
C ASP A 214 5.09 -3.95 -4.10
N PRO A 215 4.34 -2.87 -4.34
CA PRO A 215 4.80 -1.52 -4.05
C PRO A 215 5.00 -1.25 -2.55
N ALA A 216 4.40 -2.03 -1.66
CA ALA A 216 4.54 -1.87 -0.21
C ALA A 216 5.44 -2.93 0.43
N ARG A 217 5.33 -4.19 -0.01
CA ARG A 217 5.98 -5.34 0.64
C ARG A 217 7.10 -5.96 -0.18
N GLY A 218 7.28 -5.60 -1.44
CA GLY A 218 8.25 -6.22 -2.36
C GLY A 218 9.67 -6.31 -1.81
N TRP A 219 10.06 -5.36 -0.98
CA TRP A 219 11.36 -5.32 -0.31
C TRP A 219 11.67 -6.59 0.51
N ALA A 220 10.65 -7.24 1.07
CA ALA A 220 10.85 -8.44 1.88
C ALA A 220 11.27 -9.63 1.02
N TRP A 221 10.70 -9.78 -0.20
CA TRP A 221 11.13 -10.80 -1.16
C TRP A 221 12.51 -10.50 -1.72
N THR A 222 12.81 -9.25 -2.02
CA THR A 222 14.17 -8.83 -2.42
C THR A 222 15.19 -9.17 -1.34
N ARG A 223 14.88 -8.84 -0.07
CA ARG A 223 15.71 -9.15 1.07
C ARG A 223 15.92 -10.67 1.24
N ALA A 224 14.86 -11.45 1.13
CA ALA A 224 14.94 -12.91 1.23
C ALA A 224 15.76 -13.50 0.08
N LEU A 225 15.51 -13.09 -1.16
CA LEU A 225 16.22 -13.58 -2.34
C LEU A 225 17.73 -13.28 -2.28
N LEU A 226 18.09 -12.04 -1.95
CA LEU A 226 19.48 -11.61 -1.90
C LEU A 226 20.22 -12.05 -0.63
N GLY A 227 19.51 -12.17 0.50
CA GLY A 227 20.11 -12.26 1.82
C GLY A 227 20.04 -13.63 2.51
N LEU A 228 19.19 -14.56 2.07
CA LEU A 228 19.13 -15.87 2.73
C LEU A 228 20.43 -16.65 2.56
N CYS A 229 20.97 -17.13 3.69
CA CYS A 229 22.16 -17.95 3.76
C CYS A 229 21.76 -19.44 3.66
N ALA A 230 21.57 -19.95 2.42
CA ALA A 230 21.19 -21.35 2.20
C ALA A 230 21.98 -21.94 1.04
N GLU A 231 22.28 -23.26 1.11
CA GLU A 231 22.97 -23.95 0.04
C GLU A 231 22.07 -24.11 -1.21
N GLU A 232 20.78 -24.45 -1.00
CA GLU A 232 19.77 -24.47 -2.05
C GLU A 232 18.65 -23.48 -1.72
N VAL A 233 18.28 -22.62 -2.69
CA VAL A 233 17.16 -21.67 -2.58
C VAL A 233 16.10 -22.02 -3.62
N HIS A 234 14.95 -22.44 -3.17
CA HIS A 234 13.80 -22.79 -4.00
C HIS A 234 12.82 -21.61 -4.06
N LEU A 235 12.64 -21.06 -5.24
CA LEU A 235 11.70 -19.96 -5.52
C LEU A 235 10.43 -20.53 -6.14
N CYS A 236 9.27 -20.26 -5.55
CA CYS A 236 7.99 -20.70 -6.09
C CYS A 236 7.20 -19.50 -6.59
N GLY A 237 6.74 -19.50 -7.85
CA GLY A 237 5.97 -18.36 -8.34
C GLY A 237 5.49 -18.44 -9.79
N GLU A 238 5.06 -17.32 -10.29
CA GLU A 238 4.61 -17.12 -11.66
C GLU A 238 5.79 -16.93 -12.62
N SER A 239 5.63 -17.34 -13.88
CA SER A 239 6.66 -17.16 -14.91
C SER A 239 7.05 -15.71 -15.18
N ALA A 240 6.15 -14.77 -14.87
CA ALA A 240 6.41 -13.33 -14.99
C ALA A 240 7.65 -12.83 -14.20
N ALA A 241 8.09 -13.57 -13.17
CA ALA A 241 9.22 -13.20 -12.34
C ALA A 241 10.56 -13.81 -12.80
N ILE A 242 10.57 -14.71 -13.80
CA ILE A 242 11.77 -15.45 -14.21
C ILE A 242 12.87 -14.50 -14.68
N ASP A 243 12.54 -13.60 -15.60
CA ASP A 243 13.53 -12.72 -16.22
C ASP A 243 14.21 -11.83 -15.17
N LEU A 244 13.40 -11.15 -14.33
CA LEU A 244 13.93 -10.31 -13.26
C LEU A 244 14.80 -11.11 -12.28
N VAL A 245 14.32 -12.27 -11.81
CA VAL A 245 15.10 -13.09 -10.87
C VAL A 245 16.41 -13.55 -11.49
N THR A 246 16.39 -13.94 -12.76
CA THR A 246 17.61 -14.37 -13.48
C THR A 246 18.61 -13.21 -13.61
N GLU A 247 18.13 -12.01 -13.95
CA GLU A 247 18.96 -10.81 -14.03
C GLU A 247 19.56 -10.44 -12.67
N LEU A 248 18.77 -10.46 -11.59
CA LEU A 248 19.25 -10.18 -10.24
C LEU A 248 20.31 -11.18 -9.78
N MET A 249 20.12 -12.47 -10.05
CA MET A 249 21.07 -13.51 -9.68
C MET A 249 22.33 -13.48 -10.53
N TYR A 250 22.21 -13.07 -11.79
CA TYR A 250 23.38 -12.87 -12.65
C TYR A 250 24.35 -11.84 -12.07
N THR A 251 23.84 -10.76 -11.46
CA THR A 251 24.69 -9.73 -10.81
C THR A 251 25.49 -10.28 -9.62
N THR A 252 25.04 -11.39 -9.02
CA THR A 252 25.70 -12.07 -7.89
C THR A 252 26.57 -13.25 -8.35
N GLY A 253 26.60 -13.55 -9.67
CA GLY A 253 27.30 -14.70 -10.23
C GLY A 253 26.61 -16.05 -9.96
N GLU A 254 25.31 -16.03 -9.67
CA GLU A 254 24.50 -17.22 -9.39
C GLU A 254 23.63 -17.55 -10.61
N GLU A 255 23.57 -18.84 -10.95
CA GLU A 255 22.73 -19.33 -12.05
C GLU A 255 21.37 -19.78 -11.51
N VAL A 256 20.31 -19.53 -12.27
CA VAL A 256 18.94 -19.91 -11.94
C VAL A 256 18.52 -21.11 -12.78
N GLU A 257 18.29 -22.24 -12.11
CA GLU A 257 17.69 -23.44 -12.73
C GLU A 257 16.17 -23.29 -12.76
N VAL A 258 15.57 -23.14 -13.94
CA VAL A 258 14.12 -22.98 -14.10
C VAL A 258 13.44 -24.29 -14.35
N GLN A 259 12.50 -24.66 -13.45
CA GLN A 259 11.65 -25.84 -13.57
C GLN A 259 10.21 -25.40 -13.85
N ASN A 260 9.69 -25.75 -15.02
CA ASN A 260 8.35 -25.36 -15.45
C ASN A 260 7.32 -26.42 -15.12
N TYR A 261 6.21 -25.99 -14.51
CA TYR A 261 5.10 -26.83 -14.09
C TYR A 261 3.82 -26.45 -14.82
N ASN A 262 3.10 -27.45 -15.29
CA ASN A 262 1.77 -27.26 -15.83
C ASN A 262 0.71 -27.46 -14.75
N ARG A 263 -0.43 -26.82 -14.93
CA ARG A 263 -1.57 -27.00 -14.01
C ARG A 263 -2.03 -28.46 -14.01
N LEU A 264 -2.27 -29.03 -12.82
CA LEU A 264 -2.63 -30.43 -12.62
C LEU A 264 -4.09 -30.74 -13.02
N THR A 265 -4.97 -29.76 -12.98
CA THR A 265 -6.40 -29.88 -13.28
C THR A 265 -6.84 -28.81 -14.26
N PRO A 266 -7.69 -29.10 -15.24
CA PRO A 266 -8.16 -28.12 -16.20
C PRO A 266 -9.04 -27.05 -15.54
N ILE A 267 -9.02 -25.85 -16.12
CA ILE A 267 -10.00 -24.79 -15.86
C ILE A 267 -10.74 -24.51 -17.14
N SER A 268 -12.07 -24.48 -17.07
CA SER A 268 -12.94 -24.10 -18.18
C SER A 268 -13.66 -22.77 -17.86
N VAL A 269 -13.59 -21.81 -18.79
CA VAL A 269 -14.42 -20.62 -18.71
C VAL A 269 -15.74 -20.94 -19.37
N LEU A 270 -16.84 -20.83 -18.63
CA LEU A 270 -18.17 -21.13 -19.13
C LEU A 270 -18.61 -20.13 -20.21
N ASP A 271 -19.46 -20.57 -21.13
CA ASP A 271 -20.01 -19.71 -22.19
C ASP A 271 -21.22 -18.90 -21.75
N HIS A 272 -21.67 -19.10 -20.51
CA HIS A 272 -22.81 -18.39 -19.92
C HIS A 272 -22.44 -17.83 -18.53
N ALA A 273 -22.99 -16.68 -18.21
CA ALA A 273 -22.92 -16.10 -16.88
C ALA A 273 -23.93 -16.77 -15.94
N LEU A 274 -23.76 -16.55 -14.63
CA LEU A 274 -24.71 -17.08 -13.63
C LEU A 274 -26.09 -16.41 -13.74
N GLU A 275 -26.14 -15.13 -13.97
CA GLU A 275 -27.27 -14.21 -14.10
C GLU A 275 -28.20 -14.13 -12.88
N SER A 276 -28.53 -15.25 -12.24
CA SER A 276 -29.34 -15.31 -11.02
C SER A 276 -28.67 -16.15 -9.94
N LEU A 277 -28.80 -15.73 -8.69
CA LEU A 277 -28.36 -16.53 -7.52
C LEU A 277 -29.19 -17.82 -7.36
N ASP A 278 -30.30 -17.97 -8.05
CA ASP A 278 -31.07 -19.21 -8.08
C ASP A 278 -30.35 -20.36 -8.82
N ASN A 279 -29.35 -20.00 -9.65
CA ASN A 279 -28.50 -20.93 -10.38
C ASN A 279 -27.26 -21.40 -9.61
N LEU A 280 -27.15 -21.04 -8.33
CA LEU A 280 -26.05 -21.47 -7.46
C LEU A 280 -26.08 -22.97 -7.21
N GLN A 281 -24.91 -23.57 -7.16
CA GLN A 281 -24.71 -24.99 -6.93
C GLN A 281 -23.68 -25.23 -5.81
N PRO A 282 -23.72 -26.39 -5.15
CA PRO A 282 -22.72 -26.74 -4.15
C PRO A 282 -21.28 -26.66 -4.68
N GLY A 283 -20.40 -25.98 -3.95
CA GLY A 283 -19.03 -25.74 -4.34
C GLY A 283 -18.80 -24.43 -5.10
N ASP A 284 -19.83 -23.60 -5.28
CA ASP A 284 -19.69 -22.30 -5.89
C ASP A 284 -19.04 -21.29 -4.94
N CYS A 285 -18.16 -20.45 -5.50
CA CYS A 285 -17.54 -19.33 -4.81
C CYS A 285 -17.81 -18.03 -5.57
N ILE A 286 -18.49 -17.08 -4.94
CA ILE A 286 -18.75 -15.75 -5.49
C ILE A 286 -17.65 -14.80 -4.99
N VAL A 287 -16.94 -14.15 -5.91
CA VAL A 287 -15.84 -13.25 -5.60
C VAL A 287 -16.28 -11.81 -5.78
N CYS A 288 -16.23 -11.05 -4.68
CA CYS A 288 -16.58 -9.64 -4.60
C CYS A 288 -15.34 -8.81 -4.24
N PHE A 289 -15.27 -7.53 -4.65
CA PHE A 289 -14.15 -6.66 -4.31
C PHE A 289 -14.50 -5.60 -3.26
N SER A 290 -15.69 -5.68 -2.65
CA SER A 290 -16.07 -4.85 -1.51
C SER A 290 -16.77 -5.65 -0.41
N LYS A 291 -16.59 -5.24 0.86
CA LYS A 291 -17.33 -5.83 1.99
C LYS A 291 -18.84 -5.67 1.85
N ASN A 292 -19.31 -4.55 1.29
CA ASN A 292 -20.73 -4.30 1.10
C ASN A 292 -21.36 -5.29 0.11
N ASP A 293 -20.64 -5.63 -0.96
CA ASP A 293 -21.12 -6.62 -1.93
C ASP A 293 -21.18 -8.01 -1.28
N ILE A 294 -20.17 -8.38 -0.47
CA ILE A 294 -20.20 -9.65 0.29
C ILE A 294 -21.46 -9.74 1.15
N TYR A 295 -21.74 -8.70 1.92
CA TYR A 295 -22.90 -8.68 2.81
C TYR A 295 -24.22 -8.74 2.04
N SER A 296 -24.32 -7.97 0.95
CA SER A 296 -25.51 -7.96 0.08
C SER A 296 -25.77 -9.34 -0.55
N VAL A 297 -24.74 -9.94 -1.13
CA VAL A 297 -24.81 -11.26 -1.77
C VAL A 297 -25.13 -12.35 -0.74
N SER A 298 -24.46 -12.35 0.42
CA SER A 298 -24.72 -13.34 1.49
C SER A 298 -26.18 -13.29 1.98
N ARG A 299 -26.71 -12.08 2.14
CA ARG A 299 -28.13 -11.89 2.50
C ARG A 299 -29.09 -12.41 1.42
N GLN A 300 -28.79 -12.14 0.15
CA GLN A 300 -29.63 -12.63 -0.95
C GLN A 300 -29.61 -14.17 -1.05
N ILE A 301 -28.48 -14.80 -0.72
CA ILE A 301 -28.35 -16.27 -0.65
C ILE A 301 -29.20 -16.82 0.50
N GLU A 302 -29.14 -16.19 1.68
CA GLU A 302 -29.97 -16.61 2.84
C GLU A 302 -31.47 -16.46 2.60
N ILE A 303 -31.91 -15.39 1.92
CA ILE A 303 -33.33 -15.20 1.54
C ILE A 303 -33.84 -16.36 0.69
N ARG A 304 -32.94 -17.02 -0.06
CA ARG A 304 -33.24 -18.22 -0.88
C ARG A 304 -33.17 -19.52 -0.09
N GLY A 305 -32.93 -19.45 1.22
CA GLY A 305 -32.84 -20.60 2.11
C GLY A 305 -31.52 -21.38 2.02
N LEU A 306 -30.49 -20.77 1.42
CA LEU A 306 -29.16 -21.33 1.31
C LEU A 306 -28.22 -20.71 2.37
N GLU A 307 -27.26 -21.51 2.87
CA GLU A 307 -26.21 -21.01 3.76
C GLU A 307 -24.92 -20.72 3.00
N SER A 308 -24.25 -19.61 3.35
CA SER A 308 -22.96 -19.24 2.79
C SER A 308 -21.90 -19.06 3.86
N ALA A 309 -20.67 -19.50 3.58
CA ALA A 309 -19.49 -19.08 4.30
C ALA A 309 -18.99 -17.74 3.76
N VAL A 310 -18.35 -16.94 4.62
CA VAL A 310 -17.88 -15.59 4.26
C VAL A 310 -16.40 -15.47 4.58
N ILE A 311 -15.59 -15.05 3.58
CA ILE A 311 -14.14 -14.84 3.76
C ILE A 311 -13.72 -13.52 3.11
N TYR A 312 -13.14 -12.61 3.90
CA TYR A 312 -12.57 -11.35 3.42
C TYR A 312 -11.27 -10.97 4.15
N GLY A 313 -10.52 -10.02 3.61
CA GLY A 313 -9.16 -9.73 4.03
C GLY A 313 -8.99 -9.39 5.51
N SER A 314 -9.88 -8.56 6.10
CA SER A 314 -9.78 -8.12 7.50
C SER A 314 -10.31 -9.13 8.53
N LEU A 315 -10.86 -10.29 8.12
CA LEU A 315 -11.21 -11.33 9.10
C LEU A 315 -9.95 -11.85 9.80
N PRO A 316 -10.02 -12.13 11.11
CA PRO A 316 -8.97 -12.83 11.82
C PRO A 316 -8.61 -14.19 11.18
N PRO A 317 -7.33 -14.61 11.30
CA PRO A 317 -6.89 -15.90 10.76
C PRO A 317 -7.72 -17.10 11.24
N GLY A 318 -8.04 -17.15 12.55
CA GLY A 318 -8.87 -18.20 13.15
C GLY A 318 -10.26 -18.26 12.54
N THR A 319 -10.91 -17.12 12.36
CA THR A 319 -12.23 -17.00 11.73
C THR A 319 -12.19 -17.42 10.25
N LYS A 320 -11.15 -17.03 9.48
CA LYS A 320 -10.97 -17.47 8.09
C LYS A 320 -10.89 -18.99 7.98
N LEU A 321 -10.10 -19.63 8.87
CA LEU A 321 -9.97 -21.09 8.92
C LEU A 321 -11.28 -21.77 9.29
N ALA A 322 -12.04 -21.22 10.25
CA ALA A 322 -13.35 -21.76 10.64
C ALA A 322 -14.35 -21.69 9.47
N GLN A 323 -14.40 -20.57 8.75
CA GLN A 323 -15.25 -20.42 7.56
C GLN A 323 -14.82 -21.36 6.43
N ALA A 324 -13.51 -21.56 6.23
CA ALA A 324 -12.98 -22.50 5.25
C ALA A 324 -13.33 -23.97 5.62
N LYS A 325 -13.23 -24.34 6.90
CA LYS A 325 -13.64 -25.66 7.40
C LYS A 325 -15.12 -25.89 7.18
N LYS A 326 -15.98 -24.90 7.54
CA LYS A 326 -17.42 -24.96 7.33
C LYS A 326 -17.78 -25.21 5.86
N PHE A 327 -17.16 -24.47 4.92
CA PHE A 327 -17.38 -24.66 3.49
C PHE A 327 -16.91 -26.01 2.97
N ASN A 328 -15.79 -26.52 3.48
CA ASN A 328 -15.19 -27.79 3.04
C ASN A 328 -15.88 -29.03 3.63
N ASP A 329 -16.57 -28.91 4.77
CA ASP A 329 -17.21 -30.03 5.45
C ASP A 329 -18.35 -30.56 4.58
N PRO A 330 -18.30 -31.85 4.17
CA PRO A 330 -19.37 -32.48 3.39
C PRO A 330 -20.72 -32.56 4.13
N ASN A 331 -20.71 -32.55 5.47
CA ASN A 331 -21.90 -32.66 6.31
C ASN A 331 -22.53 -31.31 6.70
N ASP A 332 -21.80 -30.23 6.57
CA ASP A 332 -22.32 -28.88 6.86
C ASP A 332 -23.29 -28.44 5.74
N PRO A 333 -24.44 -27.80 6.04
CA PRO A 333 -25.37 -27.27 5.06
C PRO A 333 -24.79 -26.16 4.19
N CYS A 334 -23.73 -25.50 4.67
CA CYS A 334 -23.04 -24.42 3.98
C CYS A 334 -22.24 -24.96 2.80
N LYS A 335 -22.74 -24.78 1.57
CA LYS A 335 -22.10 -25.24 0.33
C LYS A 335 -21.69 -24.12 -0.61
N ILE A 336 -21.89 -22.88 -0.22
CA ILE A 336 -21.59 -21.69 -1.01
C ILE A 336 -20.61 -20.82 -0.25
N LEU A 337 -19.65 -20.26 -0.97
CA LEU A 337 -18.68 -19.32 -0.42
C LEU A 337 -18.88 -17.93 -1.04
N VAL A 338 -18.87 -16.89 -0.23
CA VAL A 338 -18.81 -15.49 -0.68
C VAL A 338 -17.51 -14.88 -0.14
N ALA A 339 -16.66 -14.40 -1.02
CA ALA A 339 -15.34 -14.00 -0.60
C ALA A 339 -14.77 -12.81 -1.39
N THR A 340 -13.72 -12.17 -0.84
CA THR A 340 -12.89 -11.24 -1.62
C THR A 340 -11.75 -12.00 -2.32
N ASP A 341 -10.87 -11.24 -2.99
CA ASP A 341 -9.59 -11.71 -3.52
C ASP A 341 -8.68 -12.37 -2.45
N ALA A 342 -9.00 -12.22 -1.16
CA ALA A 342 -8.31 -12.91 -0.06
C ALA A 342 -8.28 -14.44 -0.20
N ILE A 343 -9.19 -15.05 -0.99
CA ILE A 343 -9.12 -16.50 -1.31
C ILE A 343 -7.97 -16.83 -2.25
N GLY A 344 -7.42 -15.85 -2.95
CA GLY A 344 -6.33 -16.04 -3.89
C GLY A 344 -5.06 -16.63 -3.28
N MET A 345 -4.88 -16.55 -1.96
CA MET A 345 -3.73 -17.08 -1.22
C MET A 345 -4.14 -17.65 0.15
N GLY A 346 -3.37 -18.61 0.65
CA GLY A 346 -3.34 -19.01 2.06
C GLY A 346 -4.48 -19.88 2.57
N LEU A 347 -5.44 -20.29 1.74
CA LEU A 347 -6.53 -21.15 2.15
C LEU A 347 -6.69 -22.37 1.23
N ASN A 348 -6.91 -23.52 1.86
CA ASN A 348 -7.27 -24.74 1.13
C ASN A 348 -8.79 -24.86 1.05
N LEU A 349 -9.36 -24.54 -0.11
CA LEU A 349 -10.80 -24.49 -0.35
C LEU A 349 -11.19 -25.47 -1.47
N SER A 350 -12.26 -26.23 -1.25
CA SER A 350 -12.81 -27.19 -2.23
C SER A 350 -13.83 -26.49 -3.14
N ILE A 351 -13.33 -25.59 -3.99
CA ILE A 351 -14.16 -24.78 -4.90
C ILE A 351 -14.34 -25.54 -6.21
N ARG A 352 -15.60 -25.68 -6.67
CA ARG A 352 -15.95 -26.19 -7.98
C ARG A 352 -15.91 -25.09 -9.03
N ARG A 353 -16.64 -23.98 -8.78
CA ARG A 353 -16.81 -22.88 -9.70
C ARG A 353 -16.51 -21.54 -9.04
N ILE A 354 -15.69 -20.74 -9.69
CA ILE A 354 -15.47 -19.31 -9.34
C ILE A 354 -16.44 -18.45 -10.15
N ILE A 355 -17.17 -17.58 -9.48
CA ILE A 355 -18.11 -16.62 -10.06
C ILE A 355 -17.64 -15.21 -9.70
N PHE A 356 -17.14 -14.47 -10.67
CA PHE A 356 -16.79 -13.07 -10.44
C PHE A 356 -18.06 -12.22 -10.39
N TYR A 357 -18.36 -11.66 -9.23
CA TYR A 357 -19.50 -10.74 -9.05
C TYR A 357 -19.27 -9.45 -9.83
N SER A 358 -18.04 -8.97 -9.90
CA SER A 358 -17.59 -7.86 -10.71
C SER A 358 -16.13 -8.12 -11.10
N LEU A 359 -15.69 -7.59 -12.24
CA LEU A 359 -14.28 -7.60 -12.66
C LEU A 359 -13.57 -6.28 -12.35
N ILE A 360 -14.26 -5.35 -11.72
CA ILE A 360 -13.80 -3.99 -11.48
C ILE A 360 -13.47 -3.84 -10.00
N LYS A 361 -12.27 -3.37 -9.70
CA LYS A 361 -11.79 -3.11 -8.34
C LYS A 361 -11.51 -1.62 -8.15
N PRO A 362 -11.98 -1.00 -7.06
CA PRO A 362 -11.55 0.36 -6.73
C PRO A 362 -10.05 0.35 -6.39
N SER A 363 -9.27 1.10 -7.13
CA SER A 363 -7.85 1.36 -6.91
C SER A 363 -7.64 2.82 -6.51
N ILE A 364 -6.45 3.14 -6.04
CA ILE A 364 -6.02 4.52 -5.75
C ILE A 364 -4.86 4.79 -6.70
N ASN A 365 -5.02 5.81 -7.57
CA ASN A 365 -3.96 6.20 -8.49
C ASN A 365 -2.80 6.90 -7.76
N GLU A 366 -1.71 7.17 -8.47
CA GLU A 366 -0.52 7.87 -7.93
C GLU A 366 -0.84 9.27 -7.35
N LYS A 367 -1.97 9.86 -7.72
CA LYS A 367 -2.45 11.16 -7.22
C LYS A 367 -3.34 11.05 -5.98
N GLY A 368 -3.60 9.83 -5.48
CA GLY A 368 -4.48 9.58 -4.35
C GLY A 368 -5.98 9.60 -4.70
N GLU A 369 -6.35 9.67 -5.98
CA GLU A 369 -7.73 9.64 -6.44
C GLU A 369 -8.22 8.19 -6.57
N LYS A 370 -9.49 7.96 -6.26
CA LYS A 370 -10.10 6.65 -6.45
C LYS A 370 -10.38 6.43 -7.93
N GLU A 371 -9.67 5.51 -8.52
CA GLU A 371 -9.95 5.00 -9.86
C GLU A 371 -10.64 3.64 -9.78
N ILE A 372 -11.39 3.33 -10.82
CA ILE A 372 -12.09 2.06 -10.96
C ILE A 372 -11.45 1.35 -12.15
N GLU A 373 -10.67 0.31 -11.88
CA GLU A 373 -9.92 -0.41 -12.89
C GLU A 373 -10.32 -1.89 -12.93
N PRO A 374 -10.25 -2.52 -14.12
CA PRO A 374 -10.35 -3.96 -14.21
C PRO A 374 -9.24 -4.66 -13.43
N ILE A 375 -9.53 -5.84 -12.87
CA ILE A 375 -8.51 -6.68 -12.23
C ILE A 375 -7.42 -7.06 -13.23
N THR A 376 -6.19 -7.19 -12.74
CA THR A 376 -5.05 -7.61 -13.58
C THR A 376 -5.17 -9.07 -13.99
N THR A 377 -4.50 -9.44 -15.09
CA THR A 377 -4.44 -10.84 -15.56
C THR A 377 -3.90 -11.78 -14.47
N SER A 378 -2.84 -11.40 -13.75
CA SER A 378 -2.27 -12.18 -12.65
C SER A 378 -3.29 -12.40 -11.53
N GLN A 379 -4.00 -11.34 -11.10
CA GLN A 379 -5.06 -11.46 -10.08
C GLN A 379 -6.20 -12.37 -10.53
N ALA A 380 -6.67 -12.21 -11.78
CA ALA A 380 -7.73 -13.04 -12.34
C ALA A 380 -7.32 -14.52 -12.39
N LEU A 381 -6.11 -14.81 -12.88
CA LEU A 381 -5.58 -16.18 -12.94
C LEU A 381 -5.36 -16.78 -11.56
N GLN A 382 -4.91 -16.00 -10.58
CA GLN A 382 -4.71 -16.45 -9.21
C GLN A 382 -6.02 -16.82 -8.52
N ILE A 383 -7.08 -16.01 -8.71
CA ILE A 383 -8.43 -16.27 -8.18
C ILE A 383 -9.06 -17.44 -8.94
N ALA A 384 -9.10 -17.41 -10.26
CA ALA A 384 -9.65 -18.46 -11.11
C ALA A 384 -8.95 -19.81 -10.84
N GLY A 385 -7.64 -19.76 -10.58
CA GLY A 385 -6.82 -20.91 -10.24
C GLY A 385 -7.22 -21.65 -8.97
N ARG A 386 -8.11 -21.10 -8.16
CA ARG A 386 -8.65 -21.76 -6.97
C ARG A 386 -9.76 -22.76 -7.27
N ALA A 387 -10.38 -22.68 -8.42
CA ALA A 387 -11.37 -23.69 -8.85
C ALA A 387 -10.69 -25.02 -9.21
N GLY A 388 -11.32 -26.14 -8.88
CA GLY A 388 -10.90 -27.48 -9.30
C GLY A 388 -9.51 -27.87 -8.81
N ARG A 389 -9.21 -27.80 -7.53
CA ARG A 389 -7.90 -28.22 -6.99
C ARG A 389 -7.72 -29.71 -7.04
N PHE A 390 -6.50 -30.18 -7.36
CA PHE A 390 -6.14 -31.62 -7.43
C PHE A 390 -6.46 -32.39 -6.12
N SER A 391 -6.24 -31.74 -4.96
CA SER A 391 -6.53 -32.33 -3.64
C SER A 391 -8.00 -32.23 -3.22
N SER A 392 -8.86 -31.55 -4.00
CA SER A 392 -10.28 -31.39 -3.69
C SER A 392 -11.13 -32.52 -4.33
N LYS A 393 -12.41 -32.60 -3.91
CA LYS A 393 -13.39 -33.49 -4.53
C LYS A 393 -13.76 -33.10 -5.98
N PHE A 394 -13.47 -31.86 -6.36
CA PHE A 394 -13.75 -31.33 -7.69
C PHE A 394 -12.46 -31.30 -8.51
N LYS A 395 -12.31 -32.15 -9.48
CA LYS A 395 -11.12 -32.29 -10.32
C LYS A 395 -11.11 -31.39 -11.53
N GLU A 396 -12.24 -30.77 -11.87
CA GLU A 396 -12.39 -29.80 -12.94
C GLU A 396 -12.85 -28.50 -12.33
N GLY A 397 -12.23 -27.39 -12.75
CA GLY A 397 -12.55 -26.05 -12.29
C GLY A 397 -13.36 -25.29 -13.33
N GLU A 398 -14.44 -24.68 -12.90
CA GLU A 398 -15.26 -23.79 -13.74
C GLU A 398 -15.06 -22.34 -13.33
N VAL A 399 -15.12 -21.43 -14.29
CA VAL A 399 -15.00 -19.99 -14.05
C VAL A 399 -16.07 -19.27 -14.88
N THR A 400 -16.76 -18.32 -14.26
CA THR A 400 -17.75 -17.49 -14.95
C THR A 400 -17.92 -16.13 -14.23
N THR A 401 -18.81 -15.30 -14.72
CA THR A 401 -19.19 -14.02 -14.12
C THR A 401 -20.62 -14.06 -13.60
N MET A 402 -20.99 -13.15 -12.71
CA MET A 402 -22.37 -12.95 -12.29
C MET A 402 -23.19 -12.39 -13.44
N HIS A 403 -22.67 -11.40 -14.16
CA HIS A 403 -23.36 -10.69 -15.23
C HIS A 403 -22.82 -11.08 -16.59
N ARG A 404 -23.70 -11.22 -17.58
CA ARG A 404 -23.35 -11.58 -18.95
C ARG A 404 -22.44 -10.56 -19.63
N GLU A 405 -22.60 -9.30 -19.29
CA GLU A 405 -21.80 -8.20 -19.83
C GLU A 405 -20.30 -8.34 -19.53
N ASP A 406 -19.97 -8.89 -18.36
CA ASP A 406 -18.59 -9.08 -17.89
C ASP A 406 -17.90 -10.33 -18.47
N LEU A 407 -18.67 -11.27 -19.04
CA LEU A 407 -18.12 -12.57 -19.46
C LEU A 407 -17.08 -12.45 -20.57
N ASN A 408 -17.29 -11.57 -21.53
CA ASN A 408 -16.34 -11.35 -22.62
C ASN A 408 -15.05 -10.70 -22.11
N LEU A 409 -15.18 -9.76 -21.20
CA LEU A 409 -14.02 -9.12 -20.53
C LEU A 409 -13.23 -10.14 -19.71
N LEU A 410 -13.90 -11.05 -18.98
CA LEU A 410 -13.23 -12.13 -18.24
C LEU A 410 -12.42 -13.03 -19.17
N LYS A 411 -13.02 -13.48 -20.30
CA LYS A 411 -12.33 -14.30 -21.32
C LYS A 411 -11.11 -13.55 -21.89
N GLU A 412 -11.24 -12.27 -22.14
CA GLU A 412 -10.14 -11.44 -22.62
C GLU A 412 -9.00 -11.35 -21.57
N ILE A 413 -9.32 -11.03 -20.30
CA ILE A 413 -8.34 -10.90 -19.22
C ILE A 413 -7.60 -12.21 -19.00
N LEU A 414 -8.30 -13.36 -18.96
CA LEU A 414 -7.67 -14.67 -18.72
C LEU A 414 -6.79 -15.16 -19.90
N ASN A 415 -7.03 -14.67 -21.12
CA ASN A 415 -6.24 -15.00 -22.30
C ASN A 415 -5.08 -14.03 -22.55
N ARG A 416 -5.00 -12.88 -21.85
CA ARG A 416 -3.87 -11.97 -21.97
C ARG A 416 -2.60 -12.61 -21.38
N PRO A 417 -1.44 -12.41 -22.02
CA PRO A 417 -0.18 -12.79 -21.39
C PRO A 417 0.03 -12.01 -20.08
N VAL A 418 0.61 -12.67 -19.10
CA VAL A 418 1.01 -12.00 -17.86
C VAL A 418 2.17 -11.08 -18.14
N GLU A 419 2.09 -9.83 -17.70
CA GLU A 419 3.14 -8.84 -17.88
C GLU A 419 4.41 -9.23 -17.10
N PRO A 420 5.60 -9.20 -17.72
CA PRO A 420 6.86 -9.45 -17.05
C PRO A 420 7.10 -8.47 -15.91
N ILE A 421 7.65 -8.96 -14.81
CA ILE A 421 8.05 -8.13 -13.68
C ILE A 421 9.40 -7.51 -14.01
N ARG A 422 9.51 -6.18 -13.92
CA ARG A 422 10.69 -5.43 -14.34
C ARG A 422 11.60 -4.98 -13.22
N ALA A 423 11.07 -4.84 -12.01
CA ALA A 423 11.83 -4.29 -10.89
C ALA A 423 11.42 -4.91 -9.55
N ALA A 424 12.40 -4.98 -8.65
CA ALA A 424 12.30 -5.50 -7.29
C ALA A 424 12.20 -4.36 -6.27
N GLY A 425 11.34 -4.50 -5.27
CA GLY A 425 11.16 -3.49 -4.22
C GLY A 425 12.34 -3.43 -3.26
N LEU A 426 12.73 -2.23 -2.85
CA LEU A 426 13.70 -1.97 -1.79
C LEU A 426 13.09 -1.09 -0.70
N HIS A 427 13.61 -1.22 0.51
CA HIS A 427 13.23 -0.40 1.65
C HIS A 427 14.50 0.05 2.39
N PRO A 428 14.60 1.32 2.83
CA PRO A 428 15.75 1.76 3.62
C PRO A 428 15.85 0.98 4.93
N THR A 429 17.05 0.62 5.31
CA THR A 429 17.29 -0.05 6.61
C THR A 429 17.28 0.97 7.75
N ALA A 430 17.05 0.49 8.98
CA ALA A 430 17.13 1.34 10.16
C ALA A 430 18.50 2.02 10.28
N GLU A 431 19.56 1.29 9.97
CA GLU A 431 20.95 1.76 10.01
C GLU A 431 21.18 2.89 9.01
N GLN A 432 20.65 2.78 7.79
CA GLN A 432 20.74 3.86 6.79
C GLN A 432 20.03 5.13 7.27
N ILE A 433 18.85 4.98 7.89
CA ILE A 433 18.11 6.13 8.45
C ILE A 433 18.84 6.72 9.67
N GLU A 434 19.47 5.90 10.51
CA GLU A 434 20.31 6.39 11.63
C GLU A 434 21.52 7.19 11.11
N MET A 435 22.17 6.73 10.02
CA MET A 435 23.24 7.48 9.37
C MET A 435 22.76 8.81 8.78
N PHE A 436 21.57 8.85 8.20
CA PHE A 436 20.95 10.10 7.76
C PHE A 436 20.69 11.06 8.92
N ALA A 437 20.17 10.54 10.03
CA ALA A 437 19.91 11.34 11.23
C ALA A 437 21.19 11.88 11.86
N TYR A 438 22.32 11.16 11.77
CA TYR A 438 23.61 11.65 12.21
C TYR A 438 24.04 12.92 11.46
N HIS A 439 23.78 12.96 10.15
CA HIS A 439 24.08 14.14 9.32
C HIS A 439 23.00 15.25 9.43
N LEU A 440 21.79 14.90 9.88
CA LEU A 440 20.62 15.78 9.94
C LEU A 440 19.91 15.64 11.30
N PRO A 441 20.57 15.98 12.43
CA PRO A 441 20.10 15.65 13.78
C PRO A 441 18.77 16.29 14.16
N ASP A 442 18.44 17.47 13.62
CA ASP A 442 17.20 18.21 13.93
C ASP A 442 16.02 17.86 12.99
N THR A 443 16.20 16.87 12.12
CA THR A 443 15.21 16.50 11.13
C THR A 443 14.26 15.44 11.67
N THR A 444 12.96 15.60 11.42
CA THR A 444 11.95 14.60 11.81
C THR A 444 12.12 13.31 11.01
N LEU A 445 11.69 12.16 11.58
CA LEU A 445 11.79 10.87 10.88
C LEU A 445 11.05 10.88 9.53
N SER A 446 9.87 11.51 9.44
CA SER A 446 9.12 11.64 8.17
C SER A 446 9.95 12.40 7.12
N ASN A 447 10.57 13.53 7.50
CA ASN A 447 11.43 14.30 6.60
C ASN A 447 12.73 13.55 6.24
N LEU A 448 13.32 12.78 7.18
CA LEU A 448 14.48 11.94 6.88
C LEU A 448 14.16 10.92 5.78
N ILE A 449 12.98 10.30 5.83
CA ILE A 449 12.52 9.38 4.80
C ILE A 449 12.34 10.11 3.46
N ASP A 450 11.72 11.29 3.45
CA ASP A 450 11.56 12.07 2.21
C ASP A 450 12.91 12.40 1.58
N ILE A 451 13.86 12.89 2.39
CA ILE A 451 15.21 13.20 1.93
C ILE A 451 15.91 11.92 1.43
N PHE A 452 15.77 10.80 2.14
CA PHE A 452 16.34 9.52 1.71
C PHE A 452 15.81 9.11 0.34
N VAL A 453 14.48 9.13 0.15
CA VAL A 453 13.84 8.77 -1.13
C VAL A 453 14.29 9.72 -2.24
N ASP A 454 14.35 11.03 -1.98
CA ASP A 454 14.79 12.04 -2.96
C ASP A 454 16.26 11.88 -3.39
N PHE A 455 17.12 11.40 -2.49
CA PHE A 455 18.55 11.17 -2.76
C PHE A 455 18.84 9.74 -3.22
N SER A 456 17.89 8.80 -3.06
CA SER A 456 18.10 7.40 -3.40
C SER A 456 18.44 7.24 -4.90
N GLN A 457 19.45 6.41 -5.15
CA GLN A 457 19.87 6.04 -6.49
C GLN A 457 19.58 4.55 -6.66
N VAL A 458 18.67 4.22 -7.55
CA VAL A 458 18.35 2.84 -7.94
C VAL A 458 18.70 2.66 -9.41
N ASP A 459 19.07 1.46 -9.80
CA ASP A 459 19.12 1.10 -11.23
C ASP A 459 17.73 0.66 -11.72
N GLY A 460 17.63 0.30 -13.01
CA GLY A 460 16.34 -0.08 -13.60
C GLY A 460 15.75 -1.39 -13.08
N GLN A 461 16.50 -2.18 -12.29
CA GLN A 461 16.07 -3.46 -11.72
C GLN A 461 15.43 -3.31 -10.33
N TYR A 462 15.50 -2.13 -9.73
CA TYR A 462 14.97 -1.88 -8.39
C TYR A 462 14.09 -0.63 -8.34
N PHE A 463 13.19 -0.59 -7.37
CA PHE A 463 12.43 0.59 -6.99
C PHE A 463 12.34 0.71 -5.47
N VAL A 464 12.18 1.93 -4.95
CA VAL A 464 11.94 2.15 -3.53
C VAL A 464 10.47 1.92 -3.24
N CYS A 465 10.15 1.02 -2.30
CA CYS A 465 8.78 0.76 -1.88
C CYS A 465 8.11 2.01 -1.31
N ASN A 466 6.77 2.03 -1.39
CA ASN A 466 5.97 3.12 -0.85
C ASN A 466 6.12 3.20 0.68
N MET A 467 6.47 4.38 1.17
CA MET A 467 6.71 4.67 2.59
C MET A 467 5.56 5.45 3.25
N ASP A 468 4.41 5.63 2.58
CA ASP A 468 3.33 6.49 3.08
C ASP A 468 2.75 6.03 4.42
N ASP A 469 2.61 4.72 4.63
CA ASP A 469 2.12 4.18 5.90
C ASP A 469 3.15 4.36 7.02
N PHE A 470 4.43 4.19 6.70
CA PHE A 470 5.54 4.46 7.61
C PHE A 470 5.60 5.94 8.01
N LYS A 471 5.52 6.85 7.04
CA LYS A 471 5.51 8.30 7.27
C LYS A 471 4.30 8.75 8.09
N PHE A 472 3.11 8.23 7.76
CA PHE A 472 1.91 8.48 8.55
C PHE A 472 2.11 8.11 10.03
N SER A 473 2.69 6.93 10.30
CA SER A 473 3.00 6.50 11.67
C SER A 473 4.04 7.41 12.33
N ALA A 474 5.08 7.84 11.58
CA ALA A 474 6.12 8.74 12.06
C ALA A 474 5.56 10.10 12.48
N GLU A 475 4.66 10.68 11.68
CA GLU A 475 3.98 11.93 11.97
C GLU A 475 3.03 11.79 13.17
N LEU A 476 2.27 10.69 13.23
CA LEU A 476 1.34 10.42 14.33
C LEU A 476 2.04 10.42 15.70
N ILE A 477 3.22 9.81 15.80
CA ILE A 477 3.98 9.70 17.06
C ILE A 477 5.11 10.74 17.19
N GLN A 478 5.17 11.75 16.29
CA GLN A 478 6.26 12.73 16.24
C GLN A 478 6.45 13.50 17.57
N HIS A 479 5.35 13.86 18.22
CA HIS A 479 5.35 14.64 19.46
C HIS A 479 5.71 13.83 20.72
N ILE A 480 5.92 12.51 20.60
CA ILE A 480 6.29 11.64 21.73
C ILE A 480 7.81 11.56 21.80
N PRO A 481 8.43 11.74 22.99
CA PRO A 481 9.88 11.66 23.16
C PRO A 481 10.34 10.19 23.09
N LEU A 482 10.65 9.71 21.90
CA LEU A 482 11.21 8.41 21.60
C LEU A 482 12.58 8.59 20.92
N ASN A 483 13.55 7.73 21.23
CA ASN A 483 14.76 7.69 20.45
C ASN A 483 14.47 7.22 19.02
N LEU A 484 15.36 7.53 18.07
CA LEU A 484 15.12 7.29 16.65
C LEU A 484 14.85 5.82 16.33
N ARG A 485 15.62 4.89 16.89
CA ARG A 485 15.49 3.46 16.63
C ARG A 485 14.17 2.89 17.15
N VAL A 486 13.75 3.28 18.35
CA VAL A 486 12.44 2.92 18.88
C VAL A 486 11.31 3.50 18.04
N ARG A 487 11.43 4.78 17.66
CA ARG A 487 10.47 5.44 16.76
C ARG A 487 10.36 4.70 15.42
N TYR A 488 11.49 4.33 14.83
CA TYR A 488 11.53 3.55 13.59
C TYR A 488 10.78 2.21 13.75
N VAL A 489 11.02 1.48 14.84
CA VAL A 489 10.32 0.21 15.13
C VAL A 489 8.81 0.43 15.24
N PHE A 490 8.35 1.45 15.97
CA PHE A 490 6.91 1.76 16.05
C PHE A 490 6.31 2.10 14.68
N CYS A 491 7.07 2.75 13.79
CA CYS A 491 6.61 3.10 12.44
C CYS A 491 6.53 1.90 11.49
N THR A 492 7.28 0.81 11.75
CA THR A 492 7.18 -0.43 10.96
C THR A 492 6.06 -1.35 11.43
N ALA A 493 5.36 -1.01 12.53
CA ALA A 493 4.23 -1.79 13.00
C ALA A 493 3.08 -1.81 11.98
N PRO A 494 2.49 -2.98 11.72
CA PRO A 494 1.39 -3.09 10.75
C PRO A 494 0.11 -2.49 11.33
N ILE A 495 -0.25 -1.29 10.92
CA ILE A 495 -1.48 -0.62 11.35
C ILE A 495 -2.39 -0.30 10.16
N ASN A 496 -3.69 -0.33 10.40
CA ASN A 496 -4.67 0.14 9.44
C ASN A 496 -4.97 1.63 9.70
N LYS A 497 -4.36 2.52 8.91
CA LYS A 497 -4.54 3.98 9.03
C LYS A 497 -5.98 4.47 8.84
N LYS A 498 -6.85 3.64 8.25
CA LYS A 498 -8.29 3.96 8.06
C LYS A 498 -9.11 3.73 9.32
N GLN A 499 -8.55 3.09 10.35
CA GLN A 499 -9.21 2.78 11.61
C GLN A 499 -8.69 3.69 12.73
N PRO A 500 -9.44 4.72 13.14
CA PRO A 500 -9.00 5.69 14.17
C PRO A 500 -8.64 5.05 15.50
N PHE A 501 -9.32 3.96 15.89
CA PHE A 501 -9.05 3.28 17.13
C PHE A 501 -7.69 2.60 17.14
N ILE A 502 -7.27 1.99 16.04
CA ILE A 502 -5.93 1.39 15.89
C ILE A 502 -4.84 2.47 15.94
N CYS A 503 -5.04 3.60 15.22
CA CYS A 503 -4.12 4.73 15.24
C CYS A 503 -3.97 5.32 16.66
N SER A 504 -5.10 5.47 17.38
CA SER A 504 -5.10 5.91 18.77
C SER A 504 -4.37 4.93 19.69
N SER A 505 -4.50 3.62 19.44
CA SER A 505 -3.82 2.58 20.21
C SER A 505 -2.31 2.61 20.01
N LEU A 506 -1.83 2.76 18.77
CA LEU A 506 -0.39 2.97 18.49
C LEU A 506 0.15 4.17 19.27
N LEU A 507 -0.58 5.29 19.24
CA LEU A 507 -0.22 6.50 19.96
C LEU A 507 -0.16 6.28 21.49
N GLN A 508 -1.14 5.57 22.05
CA GLN A 508 -1.15 5.25 23.49
C GLN A 508 0.00 4.31 23.88
N PHE A 509 0.27 3.29 23.06
CA PHE A 509 1.39 2.37 23.30
C PHE A 509 2.73 3.10 23.26
N ALA A 510 2.94 4.00 22.30
CA ALA A 510 4.12 4.83 22.22
C ALA A 510 4.27 5.78 23.41
N ARG A 511 3.17 6.37 23.93
CA ARG A 511 3.16 7.22 25.12
C ARG A 511 3.53 6.44 26.39
N GLN A 512 2.95 5.25 26.59
CA GLN A 512 3.28 4.41 27.74
C GLN A 512 4.74 3.98 27.69
N TYR A 513 5.23 3.58 26.49
CA TYR A 513 6.63 3.27 26.29
C TYR A 513 7.55 4.45 26.65
N SER A 514 7.24 5.66 26.22
CA SER A 514 8.07 6.85 26.50
C SER A 514 8.10 7.22 27.98
N ARG A 515 7.10 6.81 28.76
CA ARG A 515 7.04 6.97 30.23
C ARG A 515 7.68 5.82 31.01
N ASN A 516 8.15 4.80 30.28
CA ASN A 516 8.65 3.55 30.87
C ASN A 516 7.59 2.86 31.78
N GLU A 517 6.31 2.91 31.35
CA GLU A 517 5.18 2.28 32.02
C GLU A 517 4.78 1.02 31.25
N PRO A 518 4.97 -0.21 31.80
CA PRO A 518 4.62 -1.45 31.10
C PRO A 518 3.13 -1.54 30.76
N LEU A 519 2.84 -1.97 29.54
CA LEU A 519 1.46 -2.22 29.08
C LEU A 519 1.04 -3.63 29.49
N THR A 520 0.52 -3.75 30.71
CA THR A 520 0.10 -5.05 31.26
C THR A 520 -1.24 -5.50 30.69
N PHE A 521 -1.54 -6.80 30.83
CA PHE A 521 -2.84 -7.39 30.50
C PHE A 521 -4.02 -6.65 31.16
N ALA A 522 -3.88 -6.27 32.43
CA ALA A 522 -4.92 -5.51 33.15
C ALA A 522 -5.13 -4.12 32.53
N TRP A 523 -4.06 -3.45 32.12
CA TRP A 523 -4.14 -2.17 31.42
C TRP A 523 -4.87 -2.34 30.08
N LEU A 524 -4.50 -3.32 29.28
CA LEU A 524 -5.08 -3.54 27.95
C LEU A 524 -6.56 -3.93 28.03
N ARG A 525 -6.95 -4.84 28.94
CA ARG A 525 -8.36 -5.20 29.16
C ARG A 525 -9.22 -3.99 29.48
N ARG A 526 -8.72 -3.07 30.30
CA ARG A 526 -9.43 -1.82 30.64
C ARG A 526 -9.51 -0.91 29.40
N TYR A 527 -8.44 -0.81 28.63
CA TYR A 527 -8.37 0.03 27.44
C TYR A 527 -9.36 -0.40 26.35
N ILE A 528 -9.45 -1.68 26.07
CA ILE A 528 -10.39 -2.25 25.07
C ILE A 528 -11.79 -2.49 25.66
N LYS A 529 -12.00 -2.20 26.95
CA LYS A 529 -13.28 -2.38 27.69
C LYS A 529 -13.76 -3.84 27.68
N TRP A 530 -12.86 -4.77 27.93
CA TRP A 530 -13.20 -6.20 28.03
C TRP A 530 -14.04 -6.48 29.29
N PRO A 531 -15.08 -7.39 29.31
CA PRO A 531 -15.46 -8.28 28.19
C PRO A 531 -16.30 -7.59 27.11
N LEU A 532 -16.11 -8.05 25.87
CA LEU A 532 -16.85 -7.56 24.71
C LEU A 532 -18.09 -8.44 24.47
N LEU A 533 -19.14 -7.83 23.95
CA LEU A 533 -20.39 -8.52 23.65
C LEU A 533 -20.42 -8.95 22.17
N PRO A 534 -21.17 -10.03 21.83
CA PRO A 534 -21.44 -10.38 20.44
C PRO A 534 -22.00 -9.18 19.66
N PRO A 535 -21.59 -9.01 18.39
CA PRO A 535 -21.97 -7.85 17.60
C PRO A 535 -23.47 -7.87 17.27
N LYS A 536 -24.11 -6.71 17.38
CA LYS A 536 -25.54 -6.51 17.06
C LYS A 536 -25.77 -5.97 15.65
N ASN A 537 -24.75 -5.41 15.04
CA ASN A 537 -24.77 -4.83 13.70
C ASN A 537 -23.38 -4.95 13.06
N ILE A 538 -23.27 -4.59 11.78
CA ILE A 538 -22.00 -4.65 11.04
C ILE A 538 -20.94 -3.73 11.63
N LYS A 539 -21.34 -2.57 12.18
CA LYS A 539 -20.39 -1.65 12.80
C LYS A 539 -19.72 -2.26 14.01
N ASP A 540 -20.51 -2.92 14.88
CA ASP A 540 -19.97 -3.62 16.05
C ASP A 540 -18.98 -4.71 15.62
N LEU A 541 -19.26 -5.44 14.53
CA LEU A 541 -18.34 -6.45 13.97
C LEU A 541 -17.03 -5.81 13.51
N VAL A 542 -17.08 -4.66 12.83
CA VAL A 542 -15.89 -3.93 12.40
C VAL A 542 -15.10 -3.39 13.60
N ASP A 543 -15.78 -2.98 14.66
CA ASP A 543 -15.14 -2.54 15.91
C ASP A 543 -14.45 -3.72 16.62
N LEU A 544 -15.04 -4.94 16.62
CA LEU A 544 -14.38 -6.15 17.11
C LEU A 544 -13.15 -6.55 16.29
N GLU A 545 -13.22 -6.45 14.94
CA GLU A 545 -12.06 -6.64 14.06
C GLU A 545 -10.94 -5.65 14.42
N ALA A 546 -11.28 -4.38 14.69
CA ALA A 546 -10.30 -3.38 15.10
C ALA A 546 -9.67 -3.71 16.48
N VAL A 547 -10.42 -4.27 17.41
CA VAL A 547 -9.85 -4.77 18.67
C VAL A 547 -8.88 -5.92 18.42
N HIS A 548 -9.21 -6.84 17.50
CA HIS A 548 -8.31 -7.92 17.13
C HIS A 548 -6.99 -7.38 16.56
N ASP A 549 -7.05 -6.38 15.68
CA ASP A 549 -5.84 -5.71 15.13
C ASP A 549 -5.03 -5.03 16.24
N ILE A 550 -5.66 -4.49 17.30
CA ILE A 550 -4.96 -3.92 18.47
C ILE A 550 -4.24 -5.01 19.27
N LEU A 551 -4.85 -6.18 19.44
CA LEU A 551 -4.19 -7.33 20.09
C LEU A 551 -2.99 -7.81 19.24
N ASP A 552 -3.15 -7.89 17.93
CA ASP A 552 -2.05 -8.18 16.99
C ASP A 552 -0.92 -7.15 17.11
N LEU A 553 -1.24 -5.85 17.18
CA LEU A 553 -0.26 -4.78 17.39
C LEU A 553 0.49 -4.94 18.72
N TYR A 554 -0.21 -5.27 19.81
CA TYR A 554 0.42 -5.57 21.10
C TYR A 554 1.38 -6.74 20.98
N LEU A 555 0.94 -7.85 20.41
CA LEU A 555 1.76 -9.05 20.20
C LEU A 555 2.97 -8.76 19.31
N TRP A 556 2.79 -7.95 18.25
CA TRP A 556 3.88 -7.52 17.37
C TRP A 556 4.96 -6.72 18.13
N LEU A 557 4.54 -5.81 19.02
CA LEU A 557 5.45 -5.01 19.84
C LEU A 557 6.08 -5.82 20.97
N SER A 558 5.40 -6.84 21.51
CA SER A 558 5.91 -7.67 22.60
C SER A 558 7.21 -8.42 22.24
N TYR A 559 7.38 -8.81 20.98
CA TYR A 559 8.61 -9.46 20.53
C TYR A 559 9.77 -8.51 20.31
N ARG A 560 9.54 -7.22 20.33
CA ARG A 560 10.54 -6.17 20.12
C ARG A 560 10.88 -5.42 21.40
N PHE A 561 9.94 -5.37 22.32
CA PHE A 561 10.01 -4.65 23.60
C PHE A 561 9.40 -5.49 24.73
N MET A 562 10.02 -6.64 25.05
CA MET A 562 9.47 -7.64 25.98
C MET A 562 9.15 -7.05 27.36
N ASP A 563 10.04 -6.18 27.87
CA ASP A 563 9.86 -5.56 29.19
C ASP A 563 8.65 -4.62 29.24
N MET A 564 8.33 -4.00 28.11
CA MET A 564 7.23 -3.04 28.01
C MET A 564 5.90 -3.69 27.64
N PHE A 565 5.92 -4.87 27.03
CA PHE A 565 4.76 -5.66 26.60
C PHE A 565 4.87 -7.10 27.15
N PRO A 566 4.81 -7.29 28.49
CA PRO A 566 5.21 -8.56 29.13
C PRO A 566 4.22 -9.71 28.95
N ASP A 567 2.93 -9.42 28.73
CA ASP A 567 1.86 -10.39 28.90
C ASP A 567 1.39 -11.06 27.58
N ALA A 568 2.29 -11.29 26.64
CA ALA A 568 1.97 -11.84 25.30
C ALA A 568 1.15 -13.15 25.36
N GLY A 569 1.42 -14.03 26.34
CA GLY A 569 0.68 -15.30 26.51
C GLY A 569 -0.80 -15.05 26.82
N LEU A 570 -1.08 -14.19 27.80
CA LEU A 570 -2.45 -13.84 28.21
C LEU A 570 -3.22 -13.11 27.10
N ILE A 571 -2.50 -12.31 26.29
CA ILE A 571 -3.11 -11.61 25.15
C ILE A 571 -3.50 -12.58 24.05
N ARG A 572 -2.71 -13.63 23.78
CA ARG A 572 -3.08 -14.68 22.81
C ARG A 572 -4.34 -15.44 23.25
N ASP A 573 -4.47 -15.74 24.55
CA ASP A 573 -5.67 -16.38 25.05
C ASP A 573 -6.90 -15.49 24.91
N LEU A 574 -6.75 -14.19 25.22
CA LEU A 574 -7.79 -13.19 24.99
C LEU A 574 -8.17 -13.08 23.51
N GLN A 575 -7.19 -13.17 22.61
CA GLN A 575 -7.41 -13.13 21.16
C GLN A 575 -8.22 -14.34 20.67
N LYS A 576 -7.98 -15.54 21.24
CA LYS A 576 -8.78 -16.74 20.93
C LYS A 576 -10.24 -16.59 21.38
N GLU A 577 -10.47 -15.99 22.57
CA GLU A 577 -11.83 -15.68 23.03
C GLU A 577 -12.51 -14.69 22.09
N LEU A 578 -11.79 -13.64 21.66
CA LEU A 578 -12.30 -12.64 20.71
C LEU A 578 -12.61 -13.25 19.34
N ASP A 579 -11.77 -14.17 18.85
CA ASP A 579 -12.03 -14.91 17.61
C ASP A 579 -13.36 -15.66 17.67
N GLY A 580 -13.70 -16.27 18.83
CA GLY A 580 -14.99 -16.92 19.04
C GLY A 580 -16.17 -15.95 18.90
N ILE A 581 -16.06 -14.76 19.49
CA ILE A 581 -17.09 -13.70 19.40
C ILE A 581 -17.25 -13.19 17.95
N ILE A 582 -16.13 -12.98 17.24
CA ILE A 582 -16.14 -12.54 15.84
C ILE A 582 -16.74 -13.64 14.96
N GLN A 583 -16.38 -14.92 15.18
CA GLN A 583 -16.91 -16.04 14.45
C GLN A 583 -18.43 -16.16 14.60
N GLU A 584 -18.97 -15.98 15.81
CA GLU A 584 -20.41 -15.90 16.05
C GLU A 584 -21.06 -14.75 15.28
N GLY A 585 -20.40 -13.57 15.28
CA GLY A 585 -20.84 -12.41 14.52
C GLY A 585 -20.90 -12.69 13.01
N VAL A 586 -19.86 -13.31 12.46
CA VAL A 586 -19.81 -13.67 11.02
C VAL A 586 -20.85 -14.72 10.68
N HIS A 587 -21.09 -15.71 11.55
CA HIS A 587 -22.17 -16.70 11.37
C HIS A 587 -23.55 -16.06 11.31
N ASN A 588 -23.78 -15.03 12.12
CA ASN A 588 -25.03 -14.27 12.16
C ASN A 588 -25.03 -13.02 11.27
N ILE A 589 -24.08 -12.88 10.33
CA ILE A 589 -23.86 -11.65 9.56
C ILE A 589 -25.11 -11.19 8.82
N THR A 590 -25.88 -12.09 8.30
CA THR A 590 -27.13 -11.83 7.60
C THR A 590 -28.23 -11.30 8.52
N LYS A 591 -28.24 -11.73 9.78
CA LYS A 591 -29.12 -11.15 10.84
C LYS A 591 -28.67 -9.74 11.21
N LEU A 592 -27.35 -9.49 11.24
CA LEU A 592 -26.78 -8.17 11.53
C LEU A 592 -27.12 -7.13 10.46
N ILE A 593 -27.27 -7.55 9.20
CA ILE A 593 -27.64 -6.68 8.08
C ILE A 593 -29.10 -6.21 8.21
N LYS A 594 -29.99 -7.03 8.75
CA LYS A 594 -31.42 -6.65 8.96
C LYS A 594 -31.59 -5.44 9.89
N THR A 595 -30.63 -5.20 10.77
CA THR A 595 -30.64 -4.06 11.71
C THR A 595 -30.02 -2.78 11.14
N SER A 596 -29.32 -2.88 9.99
CA SER A 596 -28.70 -1.74 9.33
C SER A 596 -29.57 -1.28 8.15
N GLU A 597 -30.17 -0.11 8.27
CA GLU A 597 -31.12 0.59 7.41
C GLU A 597 -31.26 0.13 5.92
N PRO A 598 -32.47 -0.18 5.46
CA PRO A 598 -32.76 -0.57 4.06
C PRO A 598 -32.53 0.54 3.01
N GLN A 599 -32.50 1.80 3.41
CA GLN A 599 -32.49 2.95 2.50
C GLN A 599 -31.14 3.22 1.81
N ARG A 600 -30.00 2.82 2.41
CA ARG A 600 -28.68 3.01 1.78
C ARG A 600 -28.38 2.04 0.64
N LEU A 601 -28.98 0.87 0.64
CA LEU A 601 -28.76 -0.15 -0.40
C LEU A 601 -29.47 0.20 -1.72
N LEU A 602 -30.67 0.74 -1.66
CA LEU A 602 -31.43 1.21 -2.83
C LEU A 602 -30.75 2.42 -3.51
N HIS A 603 -30.11 3.28 -2.75
CA HIS A 603 -29.37 4.44 -3.30
C HIS A 603 -28.06 4.03 -4.00
N LEU A 604 -27.39 2.97 -3.55
CA LEU A 604 -26.19 2.43 -4.18
C LEU A 604 -26.49 1.67 -5.48
N GLU A 605 -27.61 0.98 -5.56
CA GLU A 605 -28.07 0.33 -6.79
C GLU A 605 -28.45 1.36 -7.86
N SER A 606 -29.07 2.48 -7.47
CA SER A 606 -29.39 3.58 -8.40
C SER A 606 -28.16 4.31 -8.93
N LEU A 607 -27.10 4.42 -8.12
CA LEU A 607 -25.81 5.00 -8.53
C LEU A 607 -25.02 4.06 -9.46
N ARG A 608 -25.14 2.73 -9.29
CA ARG A 608 -24.53 1.73 -10.19
C ARG A 608 -25.22 1.68 -11.55
N ALA A 609 -26.55 1.72 -11.59
CA ALA A 609 -27.29 1.81 -12.84
C ALA A 609 -26.96 3.08 -13.65
N GLY A 610 -26.69 4.19 -12.95
CA GLY A 610 -26.26 5.45 -13.56
C GLY A 610 -24.82 5.48 -14.08
N SER A 611 -23.90 4.72 -13.47
CA SER A 611 -22.50 4.64 -13.93
C SER A 611 -22.28 3.64 -15.05
N GLN A 612 -23.03 2.54 -15.08
CA GLN A 612 -23.01 1.57 -16.19
C GLN A 612 -23.54 2.16 -17.50
N SER A 613 -24.57 3.02 -17.43
CA SER A 613 -25.08 3.72 -18.61
C SER A 613 -24.13 4.77 -19.19
N ARG A 614 -23.17 5.27 -18.40
CA ARG A 614 -22.12 6.21 -18.89
C ARG A 614 -20.96 5.51 -19.57
N LEU A 615 -20.61 4.29 -19.18
CA LEU A 615 -19.54 3.51 -19.81
C LEU A 615 -19.94 2.90 -21.17
N SER A 616 -21.22 2.55 -21.34
CA SER A 616 -21.74 2.09 -22.65
C SER A 616 -21.95 3.23 -23.67
N GLY A 617 -21.99 4.49 -23.20
CA GLY A 617 -22.16 5.68 -24.04
C GLY A 617 -20.86 6.21 -24.69
N THR A 618 -19.69 5.85 -24.16
CA THR A 618 -18.40 6.43 -24.61
C THR A 618 -17.74 5.67 -25.77
N LEU A 619 -18.23 4.49 -26.13
CA LEU A 619 -17.69 3.66 -27.22
C LEU A 619 -18.48 3.72 -28.54
N LYS A 620 -19.57 4.52 -28.61
CA LYS A 620 -20.33 4.73 -29.85
C LYS A 620 -20.62 6.21 -30.07
N GLY A 621 -19.68 6.94 -30.62
CA GLY A 621 -19.96 8.36 -30.90
C GLY A 621 -18.93 9.09 -31.76
N GLN A 622 -18.48 8.47 -32.83
CA GLN A 622 -17.97 9.24 -33.97
C GLN A 622 -18.67 8.78 -35.25
N THR A 623 -19.80 9.39 -35.53
CA THR A 623 -20.21 9.72 -36.93
C THR A 623 -21.49 10.53 -36.93
N ARG A 624 -21.37 11.66 -37.63
CA ARG A 624 -22.39 12.44 -38.38
C ARG A 624 -23.36 13.39 -37.67
N ARG A 625 -23.02 14.65 -37.90
CA ARG A 625 -23.93 15.84 -37.97
C ARG A 625 -25.21 15.58 -38.78
N THR A 626 -26.37 16.09 -38.33
CA THR A 626 -27.18 17.00 -39.13
C THR A 626 -28.20 17.76 -38.29
N ARG A 627 -28.49 18.96 -38.76
CA ARG A 627 -29.37 20.03 -38.33
C ARG A 627 -30.84 19.63 -38.14
N GLY A 628 -31.55 20.36 -37.26
CA GLY A 628 -32.97 20.66 -37.48
C GLY A 628 -33.75 21.10 -36.22
N THR A 629 -33.90 22.41 -36.09
CA THR A 629 -35.11 23.24 -35.80
C THR A 629 -35.97 23.05 -34.55
N LYS A 630 -36.11 24.21 -33.89
CA LYS A 630 -37.10 24.76 -32.95
C LYS A 630 -38.51 24.16 -32.96
N THR A 631 -39.15 24.06 -31.79
CA THR A 631 -40.38 24.82 -31.47
C THR A 631 -40.77 24.75 -29.99
N LEU A 632 -41.27 25.88 -29.56
CA LEU A 632 -41.93 26.36 -28.33
C LEU A 632 -42.97 25.42 -27.66
N GLY A 633 -43.04 25.55 -26.33
CA GLY A 633 -44.34 25.82 -25.68
C GLY A 633 -44.74 24.83 -24.58
N SER A 634 -44.75 25.10 -23.35
CA SER A 634 -45.78 25.66 -22.48
C SER A 634 -45.65 25.17 -21.02
N LYS A 635 -46.05 26.08 -20.15
CA LYS A 635 -46.05 26.03 -18.68
C LYS A 635 -46.92 24.93 -18.08
N ALA A 636 -46.48 24.34 -16.93
CA ALA A 636 -47.36 24.10 -15.78
C ALA A 636 -46.54 23.81 -14.51
N ALA A 637 -46.85 24.59 -13.53
CA ALA A 637 -46.86 24.51 -12.06
C ALA A 637 -46.01 23.48 -11.30
N GLU A 638 -45.24 24.04 -10.34
CA GLU A 638 -44.63 23.42 -9.17
C GLU A 638 -45.64 22.77 -8.21
N PRO A 639 -45.18 21.81 -7.41
CA PRO A 639 -45.30 22.03 -5.96
C PRO A 639 -43.96 21.94 -5.23
N GLN A 640 -43.82 22.83 -4.27
CA GLN A 640 -42.73 23.00 -3.30
C GLN A 640 -42.63 21.78 -2.36
N GLU A 641 -41.42 21.29 -2.14
CA GLU A 641 -41.01 20.52 -0.98
C GLU A 641 -39.82 21.19 -0.29
N PRO A 642 -39.66 21.02 1.06
CA PRO A 642 -38.86 21.90 1.88
C PRO A 642 -37.35 21.58 1.76
N GLU A 643 -36.58 22.62 1.52
CA GLU A 643 -35.11 22.64 1.55
C GLU A 643 -34.60 22.24 2.92
N ALA A 644 -33.95 21.08 3.02
CA ALA A 644 -33.04 20.78 4.12
C ALA A 644 -31.75 21.53 3.84
N GLU A 645 -31.50 22.63 4.56
CA GLU A 645 -30.22 23.36 4.57
C GLU A 645 -29.07 22.41 4.86
N GLU A 646 -28.29 22.05 3.85
CA GLU A 646 -26.94 21.53 4.03
C GLU A 646 -26.08 22.63 4.67
N LYS A 647 -25.88 22.55 5.98
CA LYS A 647 -24.97 23.44 6.72
C LYS A 647 -23.57 23.30 6.11
N SER A 648 -23.02 24.37 5.57
CA SER A 648 -21.69 24.42 4.98
C SER A 648 -20.63 23.95 5.96
N LEU A 649 -19.52 23.42 5.45
CA LEU A 649 -18.38 22.96 6.28
C LEU A 649 -17.94 24.04 7.29
N GLY A 650 -17.92 25.31 6.86
CA GLY A 650 -17.59 26.45 7.72
C GLY A 650 -18.55 26.60 8.90
N SER A 651 -19.86 26.43 8.69
CA SER A 651 -20.87 26.50 9.75
C SER A 651 -20.70 25.37 10.78
N ARG A 652 -20.25 24.19 10.36
CA ARG A 652 -19.95 23.05 11.27
C ARG A 652 -18.70 23.31 12.11
N LEU A 653 -17.65 23.90 11.52
CA LEU A 653 -16.41 24.23 12.23
C LEU A 653 -16.62 25.33 13.28
N VAL A 654 -17.51 26.29 13.02
CA VAL A 654 -17.92 27.30 14.00
C VAL A 654 -18.71 26.68 15.14
N GLN A 655 -19.64 25.76 14.87
CA GLN A 655 -20.40 25.06 15.89
C GLN A 655 -19.53 24.15 16.80
N GLN A 656 -18.42 23.64 16.27
CA GLN A 656 -17.45 22.83 17.02
C GLN A 656 -16.40 23.66 17.77
N GLY A 657 -16.48 25.00 17.71
CA GLY A 657 -15.54 25.91 18.39
C GLY A 657 -14.12 25.92 17.79
N LEU A 658 -13.96 25.39 16.58
CA LEU A 658 -12.67 25.32 15.87
C LEU A 658 -12.37 26.58 15.05
N LEU A 659 -13.41 27.36 14.72
CA LEU A 659 -13.31 28.67 14.06
C LEU A 659 -14.25 29.68 14.74
N THR A 660 -13.81 30.94 14.83
CA THR A 660 -14.72 32.01 15.23
C THR A 660 -15.50 32.52 14.00
N PRO A 661 -16.72 33.09 14.18
CA PRO A 661 -17.50 33.65 13.07
C PRO A 661 -16.76 34.72 12.26
N ASP A 662 -15.84 35.42 12.91
CA ASP A 662 -15.04 36.47 12.27
C ASP A 662 -13.90 35.90 11.42
N MET A 663 -13.28 34.79 11.87
CA MET A 663 -12.29 34.06 11.07
C MET A 663 -12.92 33.44 9.82
N LEU A 664 -14.16 32.94 9.92
CA LEU A 664 -14.88 32.40 8.77
C LEU A 664 -15.13 33.48 7.71
N LYS A 665 -15.59 34.66 8.13
CA LYS A 665 -15.80 35.81 7.23
C LYS A 665 -14.51 36.31 6.59
N GLN A 666 -13.39 36.23 7.30
CA GLN A 666 -12.10 36.64 6.77
C GLN A 666 -11.59 35.65 5.72
N LEU A 667 -11.74 34.36 5.94
CA LEU A 667 -11.41 33.31 4.98
C LEU A 667 -12.28 33.37 3.72
N GLU A 668 -13.58 33.62 3.86
CA GLU A 668 -14.49 33.81 2.73
C GLU A 668 -14.12 35.04 1.90
N LYS A 669 -13.69 36.13 2.53
CA LYS A 669 -13.25 37.34 1.86
C LYS A 669 -11.92 37.15 1.12
N GLU A 670 -10.96 36.43 1.71
CA GLU A 670 -9.68 36.09 1.08
C GLU A 670 -9.88 35.15 -0.12
N TRP A 671 -10.79 34.18 -0.01
CA TRP A 671 -11.13 33.25 -1.08
C TRP A 671 -11.81 33.93 -2.28
N LEU A 672 -12.73 34.89 -2.02
CA LEU A 672 -13.36 35.72 -3.04
C LEU A 672 -12.35 36.65 -3.75
N THR A 673 -11.35 37.15 -3.01
CA THR A 673 -10.31 38.03 -3.58
C THR A 673 -9.38 37.23 -4.50
N GLN A 674 -9.01 36.01 -4.14
CA GLN A 674 -8.21 35.09 -4.98
C GLN A 674 -8.94 34.65 -6.27
N GLN A 675 -10.24 34.43 -6.23
CA GLN A 675 -11.04 34.13 -7.43
C GLN A 675 -11.17 35.31 -8.39
N THR A 676 -11.19 36.56 -7.87
CA THR A 676 -11.25 37.77 -8.70
C THR A 676 -9.90 38.10 -9.33
N GLU A 677 -8.78 37.69 -8.74
CA GLU A 677 -7.44 37.83 -9.32
C GLU A 677 -7.17 36.81 -10.42
N HIS A 678 -7.60 35.55 -10.26
CA HIS A 678 -7.52 34.52 -11.31
C HIS A 678 -8.49 34.72 -12.48
N GLY A 679 -9.58 35.48 -12.29
CA GLY A 679 -10.54 35.80 -13.35
C GLY A 679 -10.09 36.95 -14.28
N LYS A 680 -9.03 37.69 -13.94
CA LYS A 680 -8.51 38.82 -14.75
C LYS A 680 -7.35 38.47 -15.67
N GLU A 681 -6.72 37.31 -15.52
CA GLU A 681 -5.63 36.88 -16.42
C GLU A 681 -6.11 36.04 -17.64
N GLY A 682 -7.41 35.85 -17.80
CA GLY A 682 -8.00 35.01 -18.87
C GLY A 682 -8.56 35.75 -20.10
N THR A 683 -8.51 37.10 -20.16
CA THR A 683 -9.14 37.86 -21.26
C THR A 683 -8.24 38.97 -21.82
N GLU A 684 -7.06 38.60 -22.34
CA GLU A 684 -6.34 39.43 -23.32
C GLU A 684 -5.34 38.55 -24.11
N SER A 685 -5.79 37.93 -25.19
CA SER A 685 -5.01 37.80 -26.45
C SER A 685 -5.82 36.99 -27.48
N GLY A 686 -6.54 37.71 -28.27
CA GLY A 686 -7.18 37.19 -29.48
C GLY A 686 -7.39 38.29 -30.49
N SER A 687 -6.42 38.49 -31.35
CA SER A 687 -6.69 38.87 -32.74
C SER A 687 -5.41 39.13 -33.54
N ILE A 688 -5.49 38.78 -34.85
CA ILE A 688 -4.64 39.20 -36.00
C ILE A 688 -3.39 38.30 -36.20
N SER A 689 -3.11 37.65 -37.33
CA SER A 689 -3.62 37.74 -38.71
C SER A 689 -3.15 36.56 -39.55
N LYS A 690 -3.85 36.40 -40.66
CA LYS A 690 -3.62 35.51 -41.81
C LYS A 690 -2.24 35.65 -42.44
N GLY A 691 -1.73 34.55 -42.99
CA GLY A 691 -0.99 34.62 -44.23
C GLY A 691 0.18 33.65 -44.40
N THR A 692 -0.01 32.73 -45.24
CA THR A 692 0.73 32.24 -46.42
C THR A 692 1.36 30.86 -46.37
N ARG A 693 0.84 30.08 -47.31
CA ARG A 693 1.38 28.81 -47.88
C ARG A 693 2.80 28.93 -48.41
N ARG A 694 3.65 27.89 -48.26
CA ARG A 694 4.38 27.19 -49.37
C ARG A 694 5.18 26.00 -48.83
N LYS A 695 4.79 24.84 -49.30
CA LYS A 695 5.41 23.79 -50.16
C LYS A 695 6.86 23.37 -49.87
N LYS A 696 6.97 22.03 -49.60
CA LYS A 696 7.84 20.99 -50.15
C LYS A 696 9.37 21.17 -50.15
N LYS A 697 10.09 20.24 -49.53
CA LYS A 697 10.83 19.18 -50.28
C LYS A 697 11.53 18.22 -49.34
N GLU A 698 11.43 16.97 -49.70
CA GLU A 698 12.24 15.83 -49.30
C GLU A 698 13.74 16.08 -49.60
N LEU A 699 14.60 15.44 -48.82
CA LEU A 699 15.75 14.68 -49.30
C LEU A 699 16.51 14.03 -48.14
N ASP A 700 16.55 12.76 -48.22
CA ASP A 700 17.40 11.67 -47.87
C ASP A 700 18.84 11.92 -47.39
N SER A 701 19.23 10.94 -46.57
CA SER A 701 20.56 10.31 -46.42
C SER A 701 21.70 11.13 -45.81
N ASP A 702 22.16 10.78 -44.63
CA ASP A 702 23.26 9.82 -44.33
C ASP A 702 23.20 9.40 -42.81
#